data_55972fb5aa1dfe5df73830ea16abc46e
#
_entry.id   55972fb5aa1dfe5df73830ea16abc46e
#
_cell.length_a   1.000
_cell.length_b   1.000
_cell.length_c   1.000
_cell.angle_alpha   90.00
_cell.angle_beta   90.00
_cell.angle_gamma   90.00
#
_symmetry.space_group_name_H-M   'P 1'
#
loop_
_entity.id
_entity.type
_entity.pdbx_description
1 polymer ?
#
loop_
_entity_poly.entity_id
_entity_poly.type
_entity_poly.pdbx_seq_one_letter_code
_entity_poly.pdbx_strand_id
1 'polypeptide(L)'
;MSAGMRIQMSAVRTSRQPLAKTLRQPLSRSSQSPWSCGRLDARRNFSSSNNRLQFSTSRLSFTEEKNDKKEKSQSGSQKQGQEEQSGKDKKPSGPNGNGSPTFGDWLLYSFGFTVLFSLISSVSSLEMSDPLTFQEFQTKYLEKGLVQKIEVINNSFVRAELISTENPRYVTFTIGSVAFFEGEIDRVQDKLGIPSNERIPVTYERRSSIFSYLIPFIPTLILIGGTLYIINQIRKKRGGSGGSGGPLDQIMNVGKSKAKLFNQETDIKVQFKDVAGCDEAKEEIMEFVSFLKNPKRYEKLGAKIPRGAILSGPPGTGKTLMAKATAGEAGVPFLSVSGSEFVEMFVGVGASRVRDLFKTARKMAPCIIFIDEIDAIGGAREKNSMRSNDEKEATLNQLLVEMDGFDSSDHVVVLAGTNRPDMLDKALMRPGRFDRHIVLDKPDLEGRKAIYKIHLSPLKLEFPVSDVFAGKLAALTPGFSGADIANCCNEAALIAARHDADFVELKHFESAIERVIVGLEQRSRVLSPEEKKTVAYHEAGHAICGWYLKYADPLSKVSIIPRGQAALGYAQYLPDDQYLTSQEQFTHRMIMALGGRVSEELNFDDITTGAADDLQKVTRMANAMISKLGMSKKLGTIVFEPKDTNMQVHKPYSEETWELIDAEVHRVIDDAHTRCKNLSTEKIKEVEKVAEELLTKEVLTREDMIRSIGPRPFEEKNEAFKKYLDPDTKQQ
;
A
#
# COMPACT_ATOMS: atom_id res chain seq x y z
N MET A 1 -34.03 66.29 -0.54
CA MET A 1 -35.26 65.82 -1.21
C MET A 1 -35.22 64.31 -1.09
N SER A 2 -35.73 63.75 -0.01
CA SER A 2 -37.08 63.41 0.38
C SER A 2 -37.71 62.39 -0.58
N ALA A 3 -37.84 61.16 -0.18
CA ALA A 3 -38.94 60.33 0.26
C ALA A 3 -38.50 58.87 0.10
N GLY A 4 -38.47 57.98 1.03
CA GLY A 4 -39.40 57.71 2.12
C GLY A 4 -40.57 56.81 1.70
N MET A 5 -40.41 55.47 1.84
CA MET A 5 -41.60 54.63 1.93
C MET A 5 -41.34 53.39 2.78
N ARG A 6 -41.93 53.42 3.96
CA ARG A 6 -42.19 52.30 4.88
C ARG A 6 -43.50 51.61 4.45
N ILE A 7 -43.53 50.27 4.46
CA ILE A 7 -44.74 49.46 4.64
C ILE A 7 -44.29 48.22 5.42
N GLN A 8 -44.52 48.16 6.66
CA GLN A 8 -45.55 47.60 7.53
C GLN A 8 -45.66 46.07 7.51
N MET A 9 -45.26 45.54 8.68
CA MET A 9 -45.58 44.19 9.18
C MET A 9 -47.11 44.01 9.34
N SER A 10 -47.60 42.81 9.06
CA SER A 10 -48.75 42.30 9.74
C SER A 10 -48.53 40.85 10.19
N ALA A 11 -48.55 40.70 11.51
CA ALA A 11 -48.61 39.43 12.20
C ALA A 11 -50.05 38.95 12.24
N VAL A 12 -50.26 37.65 12.00
CA VAL A 12 -51.49 36.99 12.46
C VAL A 12 -51.06 35.75 13.28
N ARG A 13 -51.47 35.79 14.52
CA ARG A 13 -51.44 34.78 15.57
C ARG A 13 -52.67 33.88 15.49
N THR A 14 -52.54 32.75 16.18
CA THR A 14 -53.59 31.86 16.75
C THR A 14 -53.95 30.67 15.86
N SER A 15 -54.12 29.43 16.42
CA SER A 15 -54.29 28.92 17.78
C SER A 15 -54.11 27.38 17.82
N ARG A 16 -53.50 26.92 18.88
CA ARG A 16 -53.65 25.71 19.72
C ARG A 16 -54.80 24.72 19.42
N GLN A 17 -54.46 23.46 19.23
CA GLN A 17 -54.78 22.24 20.06
C GLN A 17 -56.26 21.93 20.43
N PRO A 18 -56.55 20.71 21.01
CA PRO A 18 -56.21 19.29 20.70
C PRO A 18 -57.47 18.39 20.78
N LEU A 19 -57.37 17.04 20.55
CA LEU A 19 -58.23 15.96 21.07
C LEU A 19 -57.81 14.65 20.40
N ALA A 20 -57.24 13.69 20.99
CA ALA A 20 -57.50 12.81 22.09
C ALA A 20 -58.44 11.63 21.76
N LYS A 21 -57.86 10.45 21.88
CA LYS A 21 -58.43 9.14 22.33
C LYS A 21 -59.52 8.54 21.40
N THR A 22 -59.50 7.28 21.06
CA THR A 22 -59.58 6.06 21.87
C THR A 22 -59.65 4.80 21.01
N LEU A 23 -59.09 3.74 21.48
CA LEU A 23 -59.56 2.38 21.79
C LEU A 23 -59.26 1.26 20.80
N ARG A 24 -58.37 0.39 21.32
CA ARG A 24 -58.57 -1.06 21.64
C ARG A 24 -58.82 -2.06 20.50
N GLN A 25 -57.88 -2.94 20.40
CA GLN A 25 -57.86 -4.39 20.20
C GLN A 25 -59.18 -5.16 20.51
N PRO A 26 -59.25 -6.50 20.35
CA PRO A 26 -58.67 -7.49 19.42
C PRO A 26 -59.76 -8.49 18.89
N LEU A 27 -59.36 -9.52 18.14
CA LEU A 27 -59.94 -10.90 18.07
C LEU A 27 -59.56 -11.49 16.69
N SER A 28 -59.01 -12.58 16.58
CA SER A 28 -59.03 -13.98 16.98
C SER A 28 -59.05 -14.90 15.75
N ARG A 29 -58.12 -15.81 15.75
CA ARG A 29 -58.17 -17.22 15.34
C ARG A 29 -59.20 -17.68 14.27
N SER A 30 -58.64 -18.35 13.24
CA SER A 30 -58.97 -19.75 12.86
C SER A 30 -58.15 -20.11 11.63
N SER A 31 -57.25 -21.04 11.68
CA SER A 31 -57.35 -22.51 11.61
C SER A 31 -57.55 -23.03 10.19
N GLN A 32 -56.61 -23.87 9.87
CA GLN A 32 -56.66 -25.10 9.05
C GLN A 32 -55.80 -25.15 7.78
N SER A 33 -54.79 -25.96 7.92
CA SER A 33 -54.15 -26.77 6.88
C SER A 33 -55.14 -27.85 6.39
N PRO A 34 -54.91 -28.79 5.50
CA PRO A 34 -53.67 -29.21 4.84
C PRO A 34 -53.87 -29.55 3.34
N TRP A 35 -52.85 -29.80 2.60
CA TRP A 35 -52.80 -30.89 1.59
C TRP A 35 -51.36 -31.32 1.30
N SER A 36 -51.27 -32.58 1.35
CA SER A 36 -50.22 -33.55 1.29
C SER A 36 -49.67 -33.84 -0.11
N CYS A 37 -48.46 -34.32 -0.08
CA CYS A 37 -47.98 -35.52 -0.81
C CYS A 37 -47.59 -35.38 -2.30
N GLY A 38 -46.35 -35.69 -2.55
CA GLY A 38 -45.81 -35.99 -3.86
C GLY A 38 -44.33 -36.33 -3.78
N ARG A 39 -44.02 -37.52 -3.19
CA ARG A 39 -42.69 -38.16 -3.40
C ARG A 39 -42.60 -38.65 -4.83
N LEU A 40 -41.50 -38.33 -5.50
CA LEU A 40 -41.02 -39.16 -6.58
C LEU A 40 -39.51 -39.36 -6.38
N ASP A 41 -39.19 -40.59 -5.98
CA ASP A 41 -37.86 -41.19 -6.00
C ASP A 41 -37.36 -41.30 -7.46
N ALA A 42 -36.18 -40.77 -7.72
CA ALA A 42 -35.39 -41.23 -8.81
C ALA A 42 -33.93 -41.38 -8.38
N ARG A 43 -33.62 -42.61 -7.93
CA ARG A 43 -32.24 -43.08 -7.78
C ARG A 43 -31.58 -43.08 -9.16
N ARG A 44 -30.46 -42.38 -9.30
CA ARG A 44 -29.43 -42.76 -10.28
C ARG A 44 -28.05 -42.66 -9.62
N ASN A 45 -27.46 -43.84 -9.55
CA ASN A 45 -26.08 -44.09 -9.20
C ASN A 45 -25.13 -43.28 -10.09
N PHE A 46 -24.21 -42.56 -9.49
CA PHE A 46 -22.95 -42.26 -10.15
C PHE A 46 -21.80 -42.56 -9.18
N SER A 47 -20.95 -43.42 -9.67
CA SER A 47 -19.76 -43.96 -9.05
C SER A 47 -18.76 -42.87 -8.75
N SER A 48 -18.17 -42.95 -7.56
CA SER A 48 -16.98 -42.19 -7.12
C SER A 48 -15.77 -42.57 -7.97
N SER A 49 -15.17 -41.60 -8.64
CA SER A 49 -13.78 -41.69 -9.05
C SER A 49 -12.98 -40.65 -8.31
N ASN A 50 -12.24 -41.11 -7.31
CA ASN A 50 -11.19 -40.34 -6.62
C ASN A 50 -10.05 -40.02 -7.59
N ASN A 51 -9.87 -38.77 -7.97
CA ASN A 51 -8.61 -38.29 -8.49
C ASN A 51 -8.01 -37.32 -7.46
N ARG A 52 -7.09 -37.87 -6.67
CA ARG A 52 -6.12 -37.07 -5.89
C ARG A 52 -5.12 -36.48 -6.85
N LEU A 53 -5.14 -35.17 -7.02
CA LEU A 53 -4.02 -34.42 -7.58
C LEU A 53 -2.96 -34.28 -6.49
N GLN A 54 -1.87 -35.04 -6.65
CA GLN A 54 -0.63 -34.85 -5.91
C GLN A 54 0.09 -33.63 -6.46
N PHE A 55 0.24 -32.59 -5.63
CA PHE A 55 1.22 -31.52 -5.89
C PHE A 55 2.60 -32.05 -5.53
N SER A 56 3.43 -32.26 -6.55
CA SER A 56 4.85 -32.55 -6.38
C SER A 56 5.60 -31.24 -6.12
N THR A 57 6.15 -31.10 -4.93
CA THR A 57 7.14 -30.07 -4.60
C THR A 57 8.51 -30.51 -5.11
N SER A 58 8.95 -29.99 -6.23
CA SER A 58 10.32 -30.13 -6.69
C SER A 58 11.23 -29.18 -5.91
N ARG A 59 12.05 -29.73 -5.04
CA ARG A 59 13.21 -29.06 -4.46
C ARG A 59 14.28 -28.91 -5.55
N LEU A 60 14.61 -27.70 -5.92
CA LEU A 60 15.85 -27.39 -6.63
C LEU A 60 16.99 -27.34 -5.62
N SER A 61 17.86 -28.35 -5.70
CA SER A 61 19.17 -28.38 -5.05
C SER A 61 20.17 -27.66 -5.96
N PHE A 62 20.73 -26.57 -5.47
CA PHE A 62 21.94 -25.97 -6.07
C PHE A 62 23.15 -26.74 -5.59
N THR A 63 23.83 -27.37 -6.52
CA THR A 63 25.18 -27.91 -6.35
C THR A 63 26.19 -26.82 -6.69
N GLU A 64 27.06 -26.53 -5.72
CA GLU A 64 28.28 -25.76 -5.95
C GLU A 64 29.29 -26.59 -6.74
N GLU A 65 29.66 -26.12 -7.90
CA GLU A 65 30.84 -26.58 -8.62
C GLU A 65 31.99 -25.58 -8.39
N LYS A 66 33.03 -26.06 -7.65
CA LYS A 66 34.35 -25.45 -7.59
C LYS A 66 35.07 -25.69 -8.90
N ASN A 67 35.55 -24.64 -9.53
CA ASN A 67 36.62 -24.74 -10.51
C ASN A 67 37.75 -23.76 -10.19
N ASP A 68 38.85 -24.32 -9.70
CA ASP A 68 40.17 -23.69 -9.70
C ASP A 68 40.72 -23.56 -11.12
N LYS A 69 41.15 -22.36 -11.51
CA LYS A 69 42.26 -22.19 -12.44
C LYS A 69 43.02 -20.91 -12.16
N LYS A 70 44.28 -21.11 -11.76
CA LYS A 70 45.37 -20.13 -11.80
C LYS A 70 45.62 -19.66 -13.23
N GLU A 71 45.90 -18.38 -13.43
CA GLU A 71 47.07 -17.98 -14.17
C GLU A 71 47.43 -16.51 -13.96
N LYS A 72 48.75 -16.28 -13.94
CA LYS A 72 49.55 -15.08 -13.72
C LYS A 72 49.54 -14.12 -14.88
N SER A 73 49.74 -12.84 -14.56
CA SER A 73 50.81 -11.93 -15.08
C SER A 73 50.45 -10.50 -14.70
N GLN A 74 51.21 -9.83 -13.94
CA GLN A 74 52.40 -9.03 -14.11
C GLN A 74 52.20 -7.66 -14.80
N SER A 75 52.74 -6.69 -14.08
CA SER A 75 53.31 -5.37 -14.42
C SER A 75 52.30 -4.21 -14.34
N GLY A 76 52.59 -3.10 -13.76
CA GLY A 76 53.79 -2.53 -13.21
C GLY A 76 53.58 -1.05 -12.91
N SER A 77 54.32 -0.65 -11.90
CA SER A 77 55.06 0.61 -11.76
C SER A 77 54.32 1.88 -11.25
N GLN A 78 54.77 2.27 -10.07
CA GLN A 78 55.48 3.52 -9.73
C GLN A 78 54.62 4.76 -9.53
N LYS A 79 54.80 5.63 -8.51
CA LYS A 79 55.95 6.00 -7.64
C LYS A 79 55.42 6.93 -6.50
N GLN A 80 56.10 6.86 -5.33
CA GLN A 80 56.69 7.92 -4.50
C GLN A 80 55.76 8.91 -3.79
N GLY A 81 55.98 9.25 -2.56
CA GLY A 81 57.10 9.36 -1.61
C GLY A 81 56.58 9.46 -0.17
N GLN A 82 57.37 8.98 0.76
CA GLN A 82 58.27 9.60 1.71
C GLN A 82 57.55 10.56 2.67
N GLU A 83 57.69 10.50 3.95
CA GLU A 83 58.73 10.28 4.98
C GLU A 83 57.99 10.23 6.35
N GLU A 84 58.39 9.86 7.51
CA GLU A 84 59.55 9.36 8.19
C GLU A 84 59.19 8.81 9.58
N GLN A 85 59.90 7.81 9.98
CA GLN A 85 60.42 7.45 11.30
C GLN A 85 59.60 7.66 12.63
N SER A 86 59.32 6.63 13.37
CA SER A 86 60.23 6.29 14.52
C SER A 86 59.83 4.97 15.17
N GLY A 87 60.82 4.09 15.31
CA GLY A 87 60.67 2.80 15.90
C GLY A 87 60.63 2.82 17.44
N LYS A 88 60.09 1.75 18.00
CA LYS A 88 60.55 1.12 19.22
C LYS A 88 60.03 -0.32 19.37
N ASP A 89 60.95 -1.21 19.48
CA ASP A 89 60.82 -2.60 19.87
C ASP A 89 59.91 -2.82 21.08
N LYS A 90 59.06 -3.81 21.03
CA LYS A 90 58.70 -4.59 22.23
C LYS A 90 58.34 -6.04 21.89
N LYS A 91 59.03 -6.89 22.64
CA LYS A 91 58.95 -8.35 22.75
C LYS A 91 57.52 -8.90 22.91
N PRO A 92 57.28 -10.19 22.57
CA PRO A 92 56.05 -10.88 22.82
C PRO A 92 55.89 -11.24 24.30
N SER A 93 54.86 -10.78 24.94
CA SER A 93 54.40 -11.23 26.24
C SER A 93 53.18 -12.15 26.10
N GLY A 94 53.22 -13.26 26.83
CA GLY A 94 52.25 -14.34 26.79
C GLY A 94 50.84 -14.01 27.30
N PRO A 95 49.92 -15.00 27.28
CA PRO A 95 48.50 -14.79 27.40
C PRO A 95 48.08 -14.61 28.88
N ASN A 96 47.75 -13.37 29.25
CA ASN A 96 46.94 -13.11 30.43
C ASN A 96 45.74 -12.27 29.97
N GLY A 97 44.68 -12.97 29.64
CA GLY A 97 43.42 -12.36 29.25
C GLY A 97 42.34 -12.66 30.27
N ASN A 98 42.12 -11.76 31.24
CA ASN A 98 40.83 -11.64 31.92
C ASN A 98 39.89 -10.84 31.01
N GLY A 99 39.43 -11.45 29.94
CA GLY A 99 38.33 -10.97 29.16
C GLY A 99 37.03 -11.45 29.78
N SER A 100 36.23 -10.55 30.33
CA SER A 100 34.85 -10.88 30.72
C SER A 100 34.11 -11.47 29.49
N PRO A 101 33.40 -12.62 29.66
CA PRO A 101 32.70 -13.26 28.56
C PRO A 101 31.72 -12.31 27.88
N THR A 102 31.69 -12.35 26.54
CA THR A 102 30.76 -11.59 25.73
C THR A 102 29.33 -12.16 25.86
N PHE A 103 28.32 -11.42 25.47
CA PHE A 103 26.92 -11.88 25.45
C PHE A 103 26.76 -13.18 24.64
N GLY A 104 27.53 -13.35 23.57
CA GLY A 104 27.59 -14.60 22.80
C GLY A 104 28.15 -15.78 23.60
N ASP A 105 29.18 -15.53 24.40
CA ASP A 105 29.77 -16.57 25.26
C ASP A 105 28.78 -17.00 26.36
N TRP A 106 28.00 -16.06 26.90
CA TRP A 106 26.97 -16.35 27.91
C TRP A 106 25.79 -17.16 27.32
N LEU A 107 25.38 -16.88 26.09
CA LEU A 107 24.38 -17.69 25.34
C LEU A 107 24.91 -19.10 25.08
N LEU A 108 26.19 -19.25 24.72
CA LEU A 108 26.87 -20.56 24.56
C LEU A 108 26.96 -21.32 25.88
N TYR A 109 27.32 -20.64 27.00
CA TYR A 109 27.34 -21.27 28.31
C TYR A 109 25.95 -21.65 28.82
N SER A 110 24.92 -20.82 28.60
CA SER A 110 23.55 -21.14 28.97
C SER A 110 22.98 -22.30 28.14
N PHE A 111 23.26 -22.33 26.84
CA PHE A 111 22.91 -23.44 25.96
C PHE A 111 23.66 -24.72 26.34
N GLY A 112 24.96 -24.61 26.59
CA GLY A 112 25.80 -25.72 27.09
C GLY A 112 25.27 -26.26 28.43
N PHE A 113 24.85 -25.37 29.36
CA PHE A 113 24.30 -25.78 30.65
C PHE A 113 22.93 -26.45 30.52
N THR A 114 22.06 -25.95 29.63
CA THR A 114 20.76 -26.59 29.37
C THR A 114 20.90 -27.95 28.70
N VAL A 115 21.85 -28.12 27.78
CA VAL A 115 22.19 -29.40 27.15
C VAL A 115 22.77 -30.34 28.17
N LEU A 116 23.71 -29.89 29.01
CA LEU A 116 24.32 -30.70 30.09
C LEU A 116 23.29 -31.11 31.14
N PHE A 117 22.39 -30.20 31.53
CA PHE A 117 21.29 -30.49 32.46
C PHE A 117 20.29 -31.49 31.88
N SER A 118 19.96 -31.36 30.59
CA SER A 118 19.15 -32.33 29.85
C SER A 118 19.80 -33.70 29.78
N LEU A 119 21.13 -33.76 29.54
CA LEU A 119 21.90 -34.98 29.56
C LEU A 119 21.96 -35.62 30.97
N ILE A 120 22.17 -34.84 32.02
CA ILE A 120 22.19 -35.35 33.42
C ILE A 120 20.80 -35.83 33.82
N SER A 121 19.74 -35.15 33.42
CA SER A 121 18.37 -35.62 33.70
C SER A 121 18.01 -36.88 32.91
N SER A 122 18.58 -37.07 31.72
CA SER A 122 18.43 -38.30 30.93
C SER A 122 19.24 -39.45 31.49
N VAL A 123 20.41 -39.21 32.12
CA VAL A 123 21.22 -40.23 32.74
C VAL A 123 20.62 -40.69 34.08
N SER A 124 19.98 -39.79 34.86
CA SER A 124 19.28 -40.17 36.08
C SER A 124 17.99 -40.97 35.86
N SER A 125 17.52 -41.07 34.62
CA SER A 125 16.42 -41.98 34.23
C SER A 125 16.90 -43.36 33.75
N LEU A 126 18.20 -43.62 33.71
CA LEU A 126 18.79 -44.86 33.20
C LEU A 126 19.06 -45.96 34.23
N GLU A 127 18.71 -45.75 35.52
CA GLU A 127 18.75 -46.80 36.57
C GLU A 127 17.39 -47.39 36.90
N MET A 128 16.47 -47.50 35.99
CA MET A 128 15.29 -48.33 36.15
C MET A 128 15.49 -49.60 35.34
N SER A 129 15.78 -50.71 36.04
CA SER A 129 15.57 -52.09 35.55
C SER A 129 14.23 -52.19 34.82
N ASP A 130 14.15 -52.99 33.79
CA ASP A 130 12.95 -53.17 32.95
C ASP A 130 11.68 -53.20 33.80
N PRO A 131 10.69 -52.35 33.51
CA PRO A 131 9.47 -52.29 34.33
C PRO A 131 8.69 -53.59 34.16
N LEU A 132 8.66 -54.41 35.24
CA LEU A 132 7.82 -55.60 35.28
C LEU A 132 6.36 -55.18 35.01
N THR A 133 5.64 -56.04 34.31
CA THR A 133 4.20 -55.90 34.16
C THR A 133 3.48 -56.43 35.37
N PHE A 134 2.26 -55.93 35.68
CA PHE A 134 1.45 -56.43 36.78
C PHE A 134 1.19 -57.95 36.66
N GLN A 135 1.00 -58.48 35.46
CA GLN A 135 0.81 -59.92 35.23
C GLN A 135 2.06 -60.75 35.58
N GLU A 136 3.24 -60.22 35.22
CA GLU A 136 4.49 -60.90 35.62
C GLU A 136 4.74 -60.86 37.12
N PHE A 137 4.39 -59.74 37.77
CA PHE A 137 4.43 -59.62 39.21
C PHE A 137 3.49 -60.65 39.89
N GLN A 138 2.25 -60.78 39.38
CA GLN A 138 1.26 -61.72 39.88
C GLN A 138 1.74 -63.14 39.78
N THR A 139 2.21 -63.60 38.60
CA THR A 139 2.60 -65.01 38.38
C THR A 139 3.93 -65.40 38.97
N LYS A 140 4.91 -64.48 39.01
CA LYS A 140 6.26 -64.80 39.46
C LYS A 140 6.40 -64.64 40.98
N TYR A 141 5.68 -63.72 41.63
CA TYR A 141 5.91 -63.36 43.03
C TYR A 141 4.64 -63.50 43.91
N LEU A 142 3.52 -63.01 43.48
CA LEU A 142 2.32 -62.95 44.31
C LEU A 142 1.67 -64.32 44.46
N GLU A 143 1.50 -65.10 43.41
CA GLU A 143 0.92 -66.45 43.44
C GLU A 143 1.85 -67.48 44.12
N LYS A 144 3.11 -67.15 44.23
CA LYS A 144 4.13 -67.99 44.92
C LYS A 144 4.28 -67.63 46.38
N GLY A 145 3.52 -66.64 46.87
CA GLY A 145 3.59 -66.24 48.30
C GLY A 145 4.91 -65.54 48.69
N LEU A 146 5.66 -64.99 47.76
CA LEU A 146 6.98 -64.40 47.99
C LEU A 146 6.91 -62.90 48.37
N VAL A 147 5.73 -62.31 48.48
CA VAL A 147 5.56 -60.89 48.76
C VAL A 147 5.28 -60.64 50.22
N GLN A 148 6.11 -59.85 50.89
CA GLN A 148 5.97 -59.49 52.27
C GLN A 148 5.13 -58.25 52.53
N LYS A 149 5.39 -57.19 51.71
CA LYS A 149 4.72 -55.88 51.84
C LYS A 149 4.62 -55.22 50.50
N ILE A 150 3.54 -54.44 50.31
CA ILE A 150 3.36 -53.62 49.09
C ILE A 150 3.29 -52.15 49.49
N GLU A 151 4.12 -51.32 48.86
CA GLU A 151 4.15 -49.87 49.04
C GLU A 151 3.75 -49.18 47.73
N VAL A 152 2.68 -48.41 47.78
CA VAL A 152 2.21 -47.56 46.64
C VAL A 152 2.79 -46.17 46.83
N ILE A 153 3.68 -45.75 45.89
CA ILE A 153 4.36 -44.47 45.95
C ILE A 153 3.79 -43.51 44.93
N ASN A 154 3.36 -42.32 45.37
CA ASN A 154 2.81 -41.25 44.56
C ASN A 154 1.64 -41.67 43.63
N ASN A 155 0.83 -42.65 44.02
CA ASN A 155 -0.35 -43.17 43.30
C ASN A 155 -0.04 -43.77 41.92
N SER A 156 1.20 -43.93 41.53
CA SER A 156 1.60 -44.38 40.17
C SER A 156 2.65 -45.50 40.16
N PHE A 157 3.39 -45.66 41.24
CA PHE A 157 4.45 -46.69 41.35
C PHE A 157 4.19 -47.59 42.53
N VAL A 158 4.32 -48.88 42.31
CA VAL A 158 4.25 -49.90 43.36
C VAL A 158 5.64 -50.50 43.57
N ARG A 159 6.05 -50.59 44.83
CA ARG A 159 7.23 -51.30 45.29
C ARG A 159 6.77 -52.46 46.13
N ALA A 160 7.05 -53.68 45.72
CA ALA A 160 6.78 -54.87 46.47
C ALA A 160 8.10 -55.40 47.13
N GLU A 161 8.04 -55.61 48.45
CA GLU A 161 9.15 -56.20 49.22
C GLU A 161 8.96 -57.69 49.23
N LEU A 162 10.05 -58.45 48.92
CA LEU A 162 10.07 -59.90 48.82
C LEU A 162 10.67 -60.56 50.06
N ILE A 163 10.13 -61.69 50.41
CA ILE A 163 10.57 -62.52 51.59
C ILE A 163 11.94 -63.16 51.33
N SER A 164 12.41 -63.19 50.10
CA SER A 164 13.68 -63.88 49.75
C SER A 164 14.90 -63.06 50.15
N THR A 165 15.93 -63.77 50.66
CA THR A 165 17.27 -63.24 51.00
C THR A 165 18.16 -63.06 49.77
N GLU A 166 17.73 -63.47 48.59
CA GLU A 166 18.43 -63.30 47.32
C GLU A 166 18.01 -62.04 46.59
N ASN A 167 18.95 -61.33 45.94
CA ASN A 167 18.64 -60.12 45.14
C ASN A 167 17.78 -60.44 43.90
N PRO A 168 16.72 -59.63 43.61
CA PRO A 168 16.42 -58.30 44.13
C PRO A 168 15.49 -58.31 45.35
N ARG A 169 15.82 -57.51 46.39
CA ARG A 169 15.05 -57.35 47.61
C ARG A 169 13.70 -56.62 47.39
N TYR A 170 13.62 -55.82 46.30
CA TYR A 170 12.44 -55.08 45.93
C TYR A 170 12.16 -55.23 44.44
N VAL A 171 10.85 -55.29 44.11
CA VAL A 171 10.36 -55.27 42.72
C VAL A 171 9.49 -54.07 42.54
N THR A 172 9.72 -53.31 41.47
CA THR A 172 8.95 -52.10 41.19
C THR A 172 8.25 -52.19 39.83
N PHE A 173 7.00 -51.72 39.80
CA PHE A 173 6.21 -51.63 38.58
C PHE A 173 5.26 -50.44 38.63
N THR A 174 4.68 -50.03 37.49
CA THR A 174 3.76 -48.91 37.39
C THR A 174 2.31 -49.37 37.36
N ILE A 175 1.43 -48.60 38.00
CA ILE A 175 0.00 -48.84 38.00
C ILE A 175 -0.77 -47.66 37.38
N GLY A 176 -1.84 -47.94 36.64
CA GLY A 176 -2.67 -46.90 36.04
C GLY A 176 -3.73 -46.34 37.01
N SER A 177 -4.21 -47.14 37.98
CA SER A 177 -5.20 -46.70 38.97
C SER A 177 -5.01 -47.52 40.25
N VAL A 178 -4.99 -46.83 41.39
CA VAL A 178 -4.84 -47.46 42.71
C VAL A 178 -6.06 -48.36 43.03
N ALA A 179 -7.28 -47.88 42.79
CA ALA A 179 -8.49 -48.65 43.06
C ALA A 179 -8.59 -49.93 42.21
N PHE A 180 -8.15 -49.88 40.95
CA PHE A 180 -8.07 -51.09 40.12
C PHE A 180 -7.04 -52.08 40.64
N PHE A 181 -5.90 -51.58 41.03
CA PHE A 181 -4.80 -52.39 41.58
C PHE A 181 -5.19 -53.09 42.88
N GLU A 182 -5.82 -52.38 43.82
CA GLU A 182 -6.37 -52.95 45.06
C GLU A 182 -7.39 -54.04 44.77
N GLY A 183 -8.33 -53.76 43.87
CA GLY A 183 -9.38 -54.74 43.52
C GLY A 183 -8.80 -56.03 42.90
N GLU A 184 -7.73 -55.90 42.08
CA GLU A 184 -7.07 -57.09 41.51
C GLU A 184 -6.22 -57.86 42.53
N ILE A 185 -5.52 -57.18 43.45
CA ILE A 185 -4.79 -57.82 44.53
C ILE A 185 -5.77 -58.58 45.44
N ASP A 186 -6.84 -57.99 45.85
CA ASP A 186 -7.85 -58.66 46.70
C ASP A 186 -8.43 -59.86 45.98
N ARG A 187 -8.76 -59.79 44.69
CA ARG A 187 -9.25 -60.94 43.90
C ARG A 187 -8.24 -62.07 43.83
N VAL A 188 -6.96 -61.76 43.70
CA VAL A 188 -5.88 -62.77 43.64
C VAL A 188 -5.72 -63.41 45.00
N GLN A 189 -5.75 -62.65 46.10
CA GLN A 189 -5.65 -63.19 47.47
C GLN A 189 -6.90 -64.01 47.83
N ASP A 190 -8.09 -63.63 47.37
CA ASP A 190 -9.33 -64.44 47.54
C ASP A 190 -9.20 -65.77 46.77
N LYS A 191 -8.66 -65.78 45.55
CA LYS A 191 -8.42 -67.01 44.76
C LYS A 191 -7.40 -67.92 45.42
N LEU A 192 -6.41 -67.36 46.13
CA LEU A 192 -5.40 -68.12 46.87
C LEU A 192 -5.93 -68.62 48.24
N GLY A 193 -7.12 -68.20 48.65
CA GLY A 193 -7.74 -68.63 49.88
C GLY A 193 -7.09 -68.03 51.15
N ILE A 194 -6.45 -66.85 51.01
CA ILE A 194 -5.79 -66.19 52.15
C ILE A 194 -6.83 -65.47 53.01
N PRO A 195 -6.95 -65.85 54.33
CA PRO A 195 -7.90 -65.22 55.22
C PRO A 195 -7.59 -63.75 55.43
N SER A 196 -8.62 -62.92 55.71
CA SER A 196 -8.51 -61.44 55.76
C SER A 196 -7.50 -60.90 56.77
N ASN A 197 -7.16 -61.66 57.80
CA ASN A 197 -6.17 -61.31 58.83
C ASN A 197 -4.72 -61.63 58.43
N GLU A 198 -4.47 -62.37 57.32
CA GLU A 198 -3.14 -62.72 56.80
C GLU A 198 -2.88 -62.12 55.46
N ARG A 199 -3.70 -61.16 54.97
CA ARG A 199 -3.53 -60.50 53.72
C ARG A 199 -2.29 -59.62 53.75
N ILE A 200 -1.63 -59.49 52.59
CA ILE A 200 -0.41 -58.68 52.41
C ILE A 200 -0.77 -57.20 52.64
N PRO A 201 -0.10 -56.50 53.58
CA PRO A 201 -0.40 -55.10 53.86
C PRO A 201 0.01 -54.20 52.71
N VAL A 202 -0.92 -53.33 52.25
CA VAL A 202 -0.69 -52.30 51.26
C VAL A 202 -0.55 -50.97 51.99
N THR A 203 0.58 -50.31 51.82
CA THR A 203 0.85 -48.98 52.44
C THR A 203 1.02 -47.91 51.37
N TYR A 204 0.56 -46.68 51.67
CA TYR A 204 0.61 -45.53 50.73
C TYR A 204 1.60 -44.51 51.24
N GLU A 205 2.65 -44.23 50.45
CA GLU A 205 3.64 -43.18 50.73
C GLU A 205 3.58 -42.08 49.67
N ARG A 206 3.52 -40.82 50.13
CA ARG A 206 3.80 -39.65 49.31
C ARG A 206 5.23 -39.19 49.55
N ARG A 207 6.13 -39.49 48.63
CA ARG A 207 7.51 -38.99 48.67
C ARG A 207 7.59 -37.72 47.83
N SER A 208 7.54 -36.54 48.48
CA SER A 208 7.82 -35.26 47.85
C SER A 208 9.27 -34.83 48.14
N SER A 209 10.09 -34.74 47.11
CA SER A 209 11.41 -34.14 47.26
C SER A 209 11.28 -32.60 47.27
N ILE A 210 11.93 -31.93 48.21
CA ILE A 210 11.99 -30.45 48.26
C ILE A 210 12.50 -29.88 46.94
N PHE A 211 13.34 -30.61 46.23
CA PHE A 211 13.86 -30.24 44.92
C PHE A 211 12.77 -30.14 43.85
N SER A 212 11.70 -30.94 43.89
CA SER A 212 10.60 -30.89 42.92
C SER A 212 9.79 -29.59 43.00
N TYR A 213 9.78 -28.92 44.15
CA TYR A 213 9.18 -27.60 44.33
C TYR A 213 10.08 -26.45 43.84
N LEU A 214 11.40 -26.63 43.85
CA LEU A 214 12.38 -25.61 43.44
C LEU A 214 12.66 -25.60 41.94
N ILE A 215 12.55 -26.74 41.26
CA ILE A 215 12.80 -26.86 39.82
C ILE A 215 12.00 -25.88 38.98
N PRO A 216 10.68 -25.65 39.18
CA PRO A 216 9.91 -24.67 38.38
C PRO A 216 10.39 -23.21 38.54
N PHE A 217 11.10 -22.87 39.63
CA PHE A 217 11.58 -21.52 39.90
C PHE A 217 12.98 -21.26 39.35
N ILE A 218 13.72 -22.30 38.92
CA ILE A 218 15.06 -22.14 38.34
C ILE A 218 15.09 -21.23 37.11
N PRO A 219 14.20 -21.35 36.12
CA PRO A 219 14.15 -20.46 34.97
C PRO A 219 13.93 -18.99 35.37
N THR A 220 13.05 -18.74 36.34
CA THR A 220 12.75 -17.39 36.86
C THR A 220 13.94 -16.78 37.59
N LEU A 221 14.66 -17.57 38.39
CA LEU A 221 15.88 -17.12 39.06
C LEU A 221 17.03 -16.81 38.10
N ILE A 222 17.17 -17.60 37.02
CA ILE A 222 18.13 -17.33 35.95
C ILE A 222 17.77 -16.03 35.22
N LEU A 223 16.48 -15.80 34.94
CA LEU A 223 16.00 -14.58 34.27
C LEU A 223 16.22 -13.34 35.14
N ILE A 224 15.95 -13.42 36.45
CA ILE A 224 16.21 -12.35 37.41
C ILE A 224 17.72 -12.10 37.55
N GLY A 225 18.52 -13.13 37.72
CA GLY A 225 19.98 -13.01 37.79
C GLY A 225 20.60 -12.43 36.52
N GLY A 226 20.13 -12.87 35.36
CA GLY A 226 20.52 -12.34 34.06
C GLY A 226 20.17 -10.85 33.90
N THR A 227 18.95 -10.46 34.27
CA THR A 227 18.54 -9.04 34.21
C THR A 227 19.33 -8.16 35.17
N LEU A 228 19.57 -8.61 36.39
CA LEU A 228 20.42 -7.89 37.36
C LEU A 228 21.88 -7.79 36.89
N TYR A 229 22.42 -8.83 36.27
CA TYR A 229 23.76 -8.80 35.67
C TYR A 229 23.82 -7.78 34.51
N ILE A 230 22.85 -7.78 33.63
CA ILE A 230 22.75 -6.82 32.52
C ILE A 230 22.65 -5.38 33.07
N ILE A 231 21.81 -5.13 34.07
CA ILE A 231 21.69 -3.81 34.74
C ILE A 231 23.04 -3.38 35.34
N ASN A 232 23.78 -4.30 35.96
CA ASN A 232 25.07 -4.01 36.56
C ASN A 232 26.15 -3.73 35.50
N GLN A 233 26.15 -4.43 34.38
CA GLN A 233 27.00 -4.15 33.21
C GLN A 233 26.71 -2.77 32.63
N ILE A 234 25.44 -2.40 32.51
CA ILE A 234 25.01 -1.07 32.03
C ILE A 234 25.47 0.02 33.01
N ARG A 235 25.36 -0.20 34.32
CA ARG A 235 25.86 0.73 35.34
C ARG A 235 27.37 0.92 35.28
N LYS A 236 28.13 -0.15 35.06
CA LYS A 236 29.62 -0.07 34.94
C LYS A 236 30.08 0.63 33.67
N LYS A 237 29.32 0.56 32.56
CA LYS A 237 29.61 1.27 31.29
C LYS A 237 29.21 2.75 31.30
N ARG A 238 28.35 3.21 32.23
CA ARG A 238 27.90 4.60 32.32
C ARG A 238 28.89 5.55 32.99
N GLY A 239 30.01 5.05 33.47
CA GLY A 239 31.10 5.84 34.11
C GLY A 239 32.20 6.32 33.16
N GLY A 240 32.03 6.22 31.83
CA GLY A 240 33.02 6.65 30.83
C GLY A 240 32.36 7.24 29.61
N SER A 241 32.67 8.47 29.35
CA SER A 241 32.37 9.32 28.18
C SER A 241 32.31 8.58 26.83
N GLY A 242 31.23 8.80 26.06
CA GLY A 242 31.26 8.88 24.59
C GLY A 242 31.14 7.57 23.82
N GLY A 243 29.99 7.36 23.13
CA GLY A 243 29.96 6.64 21.88
C GLY A 243 29.32 5.26 21.89
N SER A 244 28.33 5.12 21.00
CA SER A 244 27.76 3.92 20.38
C SER A 244 26.71 3.14 21.17
N GLY A 245 25.45 3.24 20.65
CA GLY A 245 24.23 2.63 21.17
C GLY A 245 24.27 1.11 21.27
N GLY A 246 24.02 0.62 22.49
CA GLY A 246 23.78 -0.81 22.74
C GLY A 246 22.34 -1.22 22.37
N PRO A 247 22.04 -2.55 22.33
CA PRO A 247 20.71 -3.06 21.95
C PRO A 247 19.55 -2.49 22.78
N LEU A 248 19.80 -2.09 24.02
CA LEU A 248 18.80 -1.46 24.89
C LEU A 248 18.50 0.00 24.51
N ASP A 249 19.46 0.72 23.95
CA ASP A 249 19.24 2.05 23.41
C ASP A 249 18.36 2.01 22.16
N GLN A 250 18.43 0.95 21.40
CA GLN A 250 17.50 0.72 20.29
C GLN A 250 16.07 0.51 20.80
N ILE A 251 15.87 -0.25 21.87
CA ILE A 251 14.53 -0.47 22.46
C ILE A 251 14.00 0.82 23.10
N MET A 252 14.85 1.62 23.77
CA MET A 252 14.42 2.91 24.33
C MET A 252 14.25 4.02 23.29
N ASN A 253 14.79 3.84 22.09
CA ASN A 253 14.65 4.78 20.97
C ASN A 253 13.46 4.48 20.04
N VAL A 254 12.72 3.41 20.27
CA VAL A 254 11.53 3.03 19.46
C VAL A 254 10.47 4.14 19.43
N GLY A 255 10.36 4.94 20.48
CA GLY A 255 9.42 6.07 20.57
C GLY A 255 9.96 7.41 20.09
N LYS A 256 11.22 7.50 19.60
CA LYS A 256 11.76 8.74 19.07
C LYS A 256 11.36 8.95 17.61
N SER A 257 11.04 10.19 17.26
CA SER A 257 10.77 10.58 15.90
C SER A 257 11.99 10.36 14.99
N LYS A 258 11.77 9.78 13.84
CA LYS A 258 12.78 9.62 12.76
C LYS A 258 12.73 10.79 11.78
N ALA A 259 12.06 11.89 12.12
CA ALA A 259 11.92 13.04 11.25
C ALA A 259 13.27 13.48 10.69
N LYS A 260 13.34 13.63 9.37
CA LYS A 260 14.51 14.15 8.68
C LYS A 260 14.57 15.65 8.92
N LEU A 261 15.64 16.11 9.57
CA LEU A 261 15.91 17.51 9.77
C LEU A 261 16.67 18.06 8.57
N PHE A 262 16.10 19.06 7.91
CA PHE A 262 16.77 19.81 6.86
C PHE A 262 17.08 21.21 7.43
N ASN A 263 18.37 21.52 7.63
CA ASN A 263 18.82 22.84 8.09
C ASN A 263 19.13 23.72 6.89
N GLN A 264 18.96 25.03 7.06
CA GLN A 264 19.22 26.06 6.03
C GLN A 264 20.63 26.01 5.44
N GLU A 265 21.63 25.65 6.24
CA GLU A 265 23.04 25.73 5.83
C GLU A 265 23.47 24.56 4.94
N THR A 266 22.75 23.42 4.97
CA THR A 266 23.22 22.20 4.30
C THR A 266 22.32 21.67 3.21
N ASP A 267 20.96 21.83 3.28
CA ASP A 267 20.08 20.98 2.45
C ASP A 267 18.92 21.69 1.72
N ILE A 268 18.48 22.90 2.10
CA ILE A 268 17.32 23.56 1.45
C ILE A 268 17.79 24.65 0.51
N LYS A 269 18.15 24.26 -0.71
CA LYS A 269 18.44 25.22 -1.81
C LYS A 269 17.19 25.59 -2.60
N VAL A 270 16.06 24.89 -2.38
CA VAL A 270 14.82 25.04 -3.14
C VAL A 270 14.08 26.30 -2.67
N GLN A 271 13.73 27.17 -3.63
CA GLN A 271 12.94 28.39 -3.44
C GLN A 271 11.71 28.38 -4.34
N PHE A 272 10.78 29.33 -4.17
CA PHE A 272 9.58 29.43 -5.01
C PHE A 272 9.88 29.67 -6.50
N LYS A 273 11.06 30.14 -6.85
CA LYS A 273 11.52 30.25 -8.25
C LYS A 273 11.69 28.88 -8.93
N ASP A 274 11.96 27.83 -8.12
CA ASP A 274 12.17 26.45 -8.58
C ASP A 274 10.85 25.67 -8.65
N VAL A 275 9.75 26.28 -8.25
CA VAL A 275 8.38 25.75 -8.34
C VAL A 275 7.63 26.53 -9.40
N ALA A 276 6.99 25.85 -10.35
CA ALA A 276 6.21 26.48 -11.41
C ALA A 276 4.83 25.82 -11.55
N GLY A 277 3.89 26.54 -12.18
CA GLY A 277 2.58 26.00 -12.56
C GLY A 277 1.58 25.82 -11.42
N CYS A 278 1.71 26.57 -10.33
CA CYS A 278 0.79 26.57 -9.20
C CYS A 278 0.82 27.93 -8.49
N ASP A 279 0.56 29.01 -9.24
CA ASP A 279 0.77 30.36 -8.74
C ASP A 279 -0.24 30.75 -7.66
N GLU A 280 -1.50 30.33 -7.75
CA GLU A 280 -2.53 30.51 -6.72
C GLU A 280 -2.12 29.83 -5.38
N ALA A 281 -1.64 28.59 -5.47
CA ALA A 281 -1.17 27.87 -4.29
C ALA A 281 0.08 28.54 -3.66
N LYS A 282 0.97 29.12 -4.47
CA LYS A 282 2.09 29.89 -3.96
C LYS A 282 1.63 31.14 -3.22
N GLU A 283 0.63 31.85 -3.74
CA GLU A 283 0.07 33.04 -3.11
C GLU A 283 -0.48 32.72 -1.72
N GLU A 284 -1.29 31.65 -1.61
CA GLU A 284 -1.84 31.22 -0.31
C GLU A 284 -0.74 30.80 0.69
N ILE A 285 0.27 30.08 0.22
CA ILE A 285 1.39 29.65 1.07
C ILE A 285 2.30 30.80 1.45
N MET A 286 2.41 31.85 0.63
CA MET A 286 3.21 33.03 0.92
C MET A 286 2.73 33.76 2.19
N GLU A 287 1.45 33.60 2.58
CA GLU A 287 0.96 34.12 3.87
C GLU A 287 1.72 33.48 5.04
N PHE A 288 1.96 32.16 5.00
CA PHE A 288 2.74 31.45 6.04
C PHE A 288 4.20 31.90 6.06
N VAL A 289 4.82 32.11 4.88
CA VAL A 289 6.18 32.63 4.77
C VAL A 289 6.27 34.03 5.36
N SER A 290 5.32 34.91 5.00
CA SER A 290 5.26 36.28 5.51
C SER A 290 5.08 36.33 7.03
N PHE A 291 4.27 35.39 7.55
CA PHE A 291 4.10 35.26 9.00
C PHE A 291 5.39 34.78 9.66
N LEU A 292 6.05 33.72 9.18
CA LEU A 292 7.27 33.19 9.78
C LEU A 292 8.41 34.21 9.72
N LYS A 293 8.48 35.05 8.68
CA LYS A 293 9.43 36.16 8.57
C LYS A 293 9.13 37.32 9.51
N ASN A 294 7.86 37.71 9.69
CA ASN A 294 7.45 38.92 10.43
C ASN A 294 6.22 38.69 11.33
N PRO A 295 6.27 37.85 12.37
CA PRO A 295 5.12 37.49 13.19
C PRO A 295 4.51 38.70 13.90
N LYS A 296 5.34 39.65 14.37
CA LYS A 296 4.92 40.85 15.11
C LYS A 296 3.93 41.75 14.38
N ARG A 297 3.92 41.73 13.03
CA ARG A 297 2.98 42.52 12.22
C ARG A 297 1.55 41.96 12.34
N TYR A 298 1.42 40.68 12.38
CA TYR A 298 0.12 40.00 12.47
C TYR A 298 -0.43 40.07 13.91
N GLU A 299 0.43 39.88 14.90
CA GLU A 299 0.09 40.01 16.33
C GLU A 299 -0.44 41.40 16.67
N LYS A 300 0.18 42.48 16.16
CA LYS A 300 -0.26 43.86 16.38
C LYS A 300 -1.68 44.13 15.84
N LEU A 301 -2.08 43.43 14.79
CA LEU A 301 -3.42 43.55 14.20
C LEU A 301 -4.43 42.64 14.88
N GLY A 302 -4.02 41.76 15.82
CA GLY A 302 -4.87 40.81 16.50
C GLY A 302 -5.30 39.64 15.59
N ALA A 303 -4.59 39.41 14.46
CA ALA A 303 -4.90 38.34 13.54
C ALA A 303 -4.54 36.98 14.17
N LYS A 304 -5.46 36.03 14.10
CA LYS A 304 -5.18 34.64 14.45
C LYS A 304 -4.44 34.01 13.32
N ILE A 305 -3.26 33.53 13.58
CA ILE A 305 -2.38 32.91 12.61
C ILE A 305 -2.86 31.49 12.33
N PRO A 306 -2.98 31.07 11.05
CA PRO A 306 -3.31 29.70 10.73
C PRO A 306 -2.17 28.78 11.17
N ARG A 307 -2.52 27.75 11.95
CA ARG A 307 -1.54 26.80 12.53
C ARG A 307 -1.05 25.78 11.53
N GLY A 308 -1.85 25.49 10.52
CA GLY A 308 -1.47 24.52 9.50
C GLY A 308 -2.25 24.62 8.21
N ALA A 309 -1.69 23.97 7.17
CA ALA A 309 -2.33 23.82 5.87
C ALA A 309 -2.22 22.37 5.37
N ILE A 310 -3.27 21.91 4.70
CA ILE A 310 -3.24 20.66 3.96
C ILE A 310 -2.98 20.96 2.48
N LEU A 311 -1.93 20.36 1.94
CA LEU A 311 -1.62 20.34 0.51
C LEU A 311 -2.24 19.09 -0.09
N SER A 312 -3.31 19.23 -0.84
CA SER A 312 -3.99 18.12 -1.50
C SER A 312 -3.81 18.16 -3.00
N GLY A 313 -3.98 17.02 -3.66
CA GLY A 313 -3.96 16.93 -5.12
C GLY A 313 -3.38 15.60 -5.61
N PRO A 314 -3.41 15.37 -6.93
CA PRO A 314 -2.90 14.15 -7.55
C PRO A 314 -1.42 13.88 -7.22
N PRO A 315 -0.93 12.64 -7.33
CA PRO A 315 0.48 12.34 -7.15
C PRO A 315 1.32 13.07 -8.21
N GLY A 316 2.53 13.50 -7.83
CA GLY A 316 3.45 14.16 -8.75
C GLY A 316 3.20 15.66 -8.99
N THR A 317 2.23 16.29 -8.34
CA THR A 317 1.94 17.74 -8.48
C THR A 317 2.88 18.66 -7.69
N GLY A 318 3.84 18.09 -6.95
CA GLY A 318 4.87 18.90 -6.27
C GLY A 318 4.55 19.29 -4.84
N LYS A 319 3.63 18.61 -4.13
CA LYS A 319 3.26 18.89 -2.72
C LYS A 319 4.47 18.97 -1.80
N THR A 320 5.32 17.97 -1.82
CA THR A 320 6.55 17.91 -1.02
C THR A 320 7.57 18.99 -1.44
N LEU A 321 7.63 19.32 -2.75
CA LEU A 321 8.49 20.36 -3.28
C LEU A 321 8.02 21.74 -2.81
N MET A 322 6.71 22.00 -2.85
CA MET A 322 6.08 23.23 -2.37
C MET A 322 6.37 23.46 -0.87
N ALA A 323 6.21 22.42 -0.04
CA ALA A 323 6.51 22.50 1.39
C ALA A 323 8.00 22.83 1.65
N LYS A 324 8.92 22.21 0.90
CA LYS A 324 10.35 22.53 0.97
C LYS A 324 10.65 23.96 0.52
N ALA A 325 10.04 24.41 -0.58
CA ALA A 325 10.21 25.75 -1.09
C ALA A 325 9.70 26.80 -0.08
N THR A 326 8.60 26.52 0.63
CA THR A 326 8.07 27.36 1.68
C THR A 326 9.09 27.57 2.80
N ALA A 327 9.73 26.49 3.25
CA ALA A 327 10.76 26.56 4.28
C ALA A 327 12.03 27.30 3.78
N GLY A 328 12.47 27.02 2.55
CA GLY A 328 13.60 27.71 1.93
C GLY A 328 13.36 29.20 1.74
N GLU A 329 12.14 29.59 1.35
CA GLU A 329 11.75 30.99 1.20
C GLU A 329 11.60 31.69 2.56
N ALA A 330 11.03 30.99 3.56
CA ALA A 330 10.90 31.54 4.92
C ALA A 330 12.24 31.62 5.66
N GLY A 331 13.21 30.80 5.27
CA GLY A 331 14.50 30.73 5.92
C GLY A 331 14.46 30.07 7.29
N VAL A 332 13.61 29.06 7.46
CA VAL A 332 13.39 28.36 8.74
C VAL A 332 13.70 26.86 8.63
N PRO A 333 14.04 26.19 9.76
CA PRO A 333 14.23 24.75 9.80
C PRO A 333 13.00 23.99 9.31
N PHE A 334 13.23 22.86 8.61
CA PHE A 334 12.20 22.01 8.03
C PHE A 334 12.32 20.59 8.58
N LEU A 335 11.26 20.14 9.25
CA LEU A 335 11.13 18.79 9.78
C LEU A 335 10.19 17.98 8.90
N SER A 336 10.70 17.03 8.14
CA SER A 336 9.90 16.20 7.25
C SER A 336 9.75 14.77 7.78
N VAL A 337 8.52 14.27 7.76
CA VAL A 337 8.15 12.92 8.17
C VAL A 337 7.05 12.38 7.25
N SER A 338 7.04 11.08 6.97
CA SER A 338 5.90 10.45 6.32
C SER A 338 4.87 9.99 7.35
N GLY A 339 3.58 10.17 7.07
CA GLY A 339 2.48 9.65 7.89
C GLY A 339 2.58 8.14 8.12
N SER A 340 3.12 7.40 7.15
CA SER A 340 3.37 5.97 7.27
C SER A 340 4.38 5.61 8.37
N GLU A 341 5.31 6.51 8.73
CA GLU A 341 6.30 6.27 9.80
C GLU A 341 5.68 6.27 11.21
N PHE A 342 4.45 6.77 11.35
CA PHE A 342 3.71 6.71 12.61
C PHE A 342 2.87 5.44 12.77
N VAL A 343 2.70 4.67 11.69
CA VAL A 343 1.96 3.40 11.73
C VAL A 343 2.90 2.29 12.19
N GLU A 344 2.69 1.80 13.39
CA GLU A 344 3.51 0.75 14.00
C GLU A 344 2.63 -0.38 14.55
N MET A 345 3.21 -1.56 14.79
CA MET A 345 2.49 -2.68 15.37
C MET A 345 2.29 -2.59 16.88
N PHE A 346 3.10 -1.75 17.56
CA PHE A 346 3.06 -1.60 19.01
C PHE A 346 2.23 -0.40 19.42
N VAL A 347 1.22 -0.62 20.22
CA VAL A 347 0.30 0.42 20.71
C VAL A 347 1.05 1.53 21.44
N GLY A 348 0.77 2.78 21.05
CA GLY A 348 1.31 3.97 21.66
C GLY A 348 2.67 4.46 21.16
N VAL A 349 3.35 3.69 20.29
CA VAL A 349 4.63 4.10 19.69
C VAL A 349 4.42 5.27 18.72
N GLY A 350 3.40 5.19 17.86
CA GLY A 350 3.04 6.24 16.93
C GLY A 350 2.73 7.56 17.66
N ALA A 351 1.89 7.51 18.67
CA ALA A 351 1.58 8.66 19.51
C ALA A 351 2.81 9.24 20.24
N SER A 352 3.75 8.38 20.65
CA SER A 352 5.00 8.82 21.27
C SER A 352 5.91 9.56 20.28
N ARG A 353 5.98 9.09 19.01
CA ARG A 353 6.75 9.76 17.96
C ARG A 353 6.15 11.13 17.59
N VAL A 354 4.82 11.23 17.54
CA VAL A 354 4.14 12.51 17.33
C VAL A 354 4.54 13.50 18.42
N ARG A 355 4.43 13.12 19.70
CA ARG A 355 4.86 13.97 20.83
C ARG A 355 6.32 14.42 20.74
N ASP A 356 7.22 13.52 20.37
CA ASP A 356 8.65 13.81 20.24
C ASP A 356 8.92 14.76 19.05
N LEU A 357 8.23 14.58 17.92
CA LEU A 357 8.29 15.47 16.76
C LEU A 357 7.89 16.91 17.15
N PHE A 358 6.72 17.08 17.76
CA PHE A 358 6.22 18.39 18.17
C PHE A 358 7.08 19.03 19.26
N LYS A 359 7.59 18.23 20.21
CA LYS A 359 8.57 18.69 21.21
C LYS A 359 9.87 19.17 20.58
N THR A 360 10.33 18.52 19.53
CA THR A 360 11.53 18.90 18.78
C THR A 360 11.28 20.19 18.01
N ALA A 361 10.12 20.31 17.35
CA ALA A 361 9.72 21.50 16.62
C ALA A 361 9.65 22.74 17.53
N ARG A 362 9.02 22.63 18.71
CA ARG A 362 8.98 23.75 19.69
C ARG A 362 10.36 24.21 20.11
N LYS A 363 11.36 23.33 20.17
CA LYS A 363 12.75 23.69 20.50
C LYS A 363 13.47 24.41 19.35
N MET A 364 13.01 24.22 18.14
CA MET A 364 13.63 24.74 16.92
C MET A 364 12.83 25.91 16.31
N ALA A 365 11.81 26.40 17.02
CA ALA A 365 10.95 27.46 16.54
C ALA A 365 11.76 28.77 16.29
N PRO A 366 11.47 29.50 15.18
CA PRO A 366 10.42 29.23 14.19
C PRO A 366 10.80 28.10 13.24
N CYS A 367 9.87 27.17 12.95
CA CYS A 367 10.12 26.04 12.05
C CYS A 367 8.84 25.58 11.33
N ILE A 368 9.03 24.75 10.29
CA ILE A 368 7.94 24.08 9.59
C ILE A 368 8.04 22.57 9.83
N ILE A 369 6.91 21.95 10.22
CA ILE A 369 6.72 20.50 10.21
C ILE A 369 6.00 20.15 8.92
N PHE A 370 6.50 19.17 8.17
CA PHE A 370 5.81 18.62 7.01
C PHE A 370 5.52 17.14 7.23
N ILE A 371 4.24 16.78 7.17
CA ILE A 371 3.77 15.41 7.29
C ILE A 371 3.26 14.99 5.91
N ASP A 372 4.05 14.20 5.18
CA ASP A 372 3.63 13.67 3.89
C ASP A 372 2.74 12.44 4.07
N GLU A 373 1.83 12.18 3.12
CA GLU A 373 0.90 11.04 3.18
C GLU A 373 0.11 10.97 4.50
N ILE A 374 -0.44 12.11 4.93
CA ILE A 374 -1.19 12.18 6.20
C ILE A 374 -2.41 11.24 6.24
N ASP A 375 -2.94 10.84 5.10
CA ASP A 375 -4.02 9.87 4.94
C ASP A 375 -3.67 8.49 5.53
N ALA A 376 -2.39 8.15 5.70
CA ALA A 376 -1.97 6.93 6.38
C ALA A 376 -2.46 6.85 7.84
N ILE A 377 -2.54 7.99 8.53
CA ILE A 377 -2.99 8.11 9.93
C ILE A 377 -4.30 8.89 10.07
N GLY A 378 -4.58 9.79 9.13
CA GLY A 378 -5.69 10.74 9.17
C GLY A 378 -7.00 10.22 8.55
N GLY A 379 -7.09 8.95 8.18
CA GLY A 379 -8.27 8.38 7.53
C GLY A 379 -9.52 8.44 8.39
N ALA A 380 -10.67 8.66 7.74
CA ALA A 380 -11.99 8.68 8.40
C ALA A 380 -12.27 7.35 9.12
N ARG A 381 -12.96 7.44 10.24
CA ARG A 381 -13.27 6.30 11.11
C ARG A 381 -14.20 5.31 10.42
N GLU A 382 -13.68 4.19 9.97
CA GLU A 382 -14.49 3.07 9.49
C GLU A 382 -15.02 2.26 10.68
N LYS A 383 -16.35 2.19 10.82
CA LYS A 383 -17.04 1.55 11.96
C LYS A 383 -16.84 0.04 12.08
N ASN A 384 -16.19 -0.63 11.12
CA ASN A 384 -16.22 -2.10 10.99
C ASN A 384 -14.86 -2.83 11.00
N SER A 385 -13.71 -2.17 11.18
CA SER A 385 -12.43 -2.88 11.23
C SER A 385 -11.94 -3.08 12.66
N MET A 386 -12.10 -4.30 13.17
CA MET A 386 -11.60 -4.71 14.49
C MET A 386 -10.06 -4.69 14.53
N ARG A 387 -9.49 -4.06 15.56
CA ARG A 387 -8.09 -4.10 16.05
C ARG A 387 -6.98 -3.40 15.29
N SER A 388 -7.02 -3.19 13.98
CA SER A 388 -5.94 -2.48 13.27
C SER A 388 -6.07 -0.96 13.34
N ASN A 389 -7.25 -0.44 13.72
CA ASN A 389 -7.55 0.99 13.70
C ASN A 389 -7.27 1.70 15.02
N ASP A 390 -7.20 0.97 16.15
CA ASP A 390 -7.05 1.58 17.48
C ASP A 390 -5.73 2.39 17.60
N GLU A 391 -4.65 1.91 16.97
CA GLU A 391 -3.37 2.61 17.03
C GLU A 391 -3.35 3.84 16.11
N LYS A 392 -3.90 3.72 14.89
CA LYS A 392 -4.03 4.86 13.98
C LYS A 392 -4.87 5.96 14.62
N GLU A 393 -5.99 5.57 15.26
CA GLU A 393 -6.86 6.51 15.96
C GLU A 393 -6.17 7.14 17.18
N ALA A 394 -5.41 6.38 17.96
CA ALA A 394 -4.63 6.91 19.07
C ALA A 394 -3.56 7.91 18.58
N THR A 395 -2.90 7.61 17.47
CA THR A 395 -1.90 8.48 16.85
C THR A 395 -2.54 9.74 16.27
N LEU A 396 -3.67 9.61 15.57
CA LEU A 396 -4.45 10.76 15.09
C LEU A 396 -4.90 11.66 16.24
N ASN A 397 -5.48 11.08 17.28
CA ASN A 397 -5.92 11.84 18.44
C ASN A 397 -4.74 12.56 19.13
N GLN A 398 -3.56 11.94 19.19
CA GLN A 398 -2.36 12.62 19.71
C GLN A 398 -1.94 13.77 18.82
N LEU A 399 -1.98 13.62 17.48
CA LEU A 399 -1.70 14.69 16.53
C LEU A 399 -2.65 15.89 16.76
N LEU A 400 -3.95 15.61 16.90
CA LEU A 400 -4.95 16.64 17.17
C LEU A 400 -4.68 17.36 18.49
N VAL A 401 -4.32 16.64 19.55
CA VAL A 401 -3.97 17.22 20.87
C VAL A 401 -2.73 18.10 20.76
N GLU A 402 -1.69 17.66 20.05
CA GLU A 402 -0.48 18.47 19.89
C GLU A 402 -0.73 19.75 19.07
N MET A 403 -1.59 19.69 18.05
CA MET A 403 -1.98 20.86 17.27
C MET A 403 -2.87 21.82 18.08
N ASP A 404 -3.81 21.29 18.86
CA ASP A 404 -4.63 22.13 19.75
C ASP A 404 -3.79 22.78 20.86
N GLY A 405 -2.72 22.12 21.31
CA GLY A 405 -1.79 22.56 22.33
C GLY A 405 -0.72 23.57 21.89
N PHE A 406 -0.75 24.07 20.65
CA PHE A 406 0.09 25.17 20.22
C PHE A 406 -0.40 26.50 20.80
N ASP A 407 0.50 27.24 21.38
CA ASP A 407 0.27 28.65 21.70
C ASP A 407 0.56 29.52 20.47
N SER A 408 -0.06 30.70 20.42
CA SER A 408 0.19 31.67 19.33
C SER A 408 1.66 32.14 19.26
N SER A 409 2.42 31.91 20.33
CA SER A 409 3.83 32.29 20.49
C SER A 409 4.81 31.18 20.00
N ASP A 410 4.33 29.99 19.69
CA ASP A 410 5.23 28.86 19.35
C ASP A 410 5.87 29.00 17.96
N HIS A 411 5.32 29.81 17.06
CA HIS A 411 5.82 30.08 15.70
C HIS A 411 6.16 28.80 14.90
N VAL A 412 5.37 27.74 15.09
CA VAL A 412 5.48 26.47 14.35
C VAL A 412 4.31 26.35 13.39
N VAL A 413 4.60 26.07 12.12
CA VAL A 413 3.61 25.82 11.08
C VAL A 413 3.63 24.35 10.72
N VAL A 414 2.46 23.72 10.63
CA VAL A 414 2.31 22.31 10.22
C VAL A 414 1.74 22.27 8.82
N LEU A 415 2.51 21.74 7.87
CA LEU A 415 2.04 21.45 6.53
C LEU A 415 1.80 19.93 6.39
N ALA A 416 0.69 19.54 5.80
CA ALA A 416 0.40 18.13 5.54
C ALA A 416 0.19 17.90 4.05
N GLY A 417 0.73 16.80 3.51
CA GLY A 417 0.52 16.36 2.13
C GLY A 417 -0.43 15.16 2.07
N THR A 418 -1.39 15.19 1.14
CA THR A 418 -2.26 14.03 0.85
C THR A 418 -2.63 13.93 -0.63
N ASN A 419 -2.80 12.71 -1.11
CA ASN A 419 -3.35 12.44 -2.44
C ASN A 419 -4.87 12.20 -2.38
N ARG A 420 -5.46 12.02 -1.18
CA ARG A 420 -6.85 11.61 -0.98
C ARG A 420 -7.52 12.46 0.11
N PRO A 421 -7.84 13.72 -0.18
CA PRO A 421 -8.43 14.62 0.81
C PRO A 421 -9.81 14.16 1.32
N ASP A 422 -10.57 13.45 0.49
CA ASP A 422 -11.88 12.85 0.78
C ASP A 422 -11.84 11.78 1.86
N MET A 423 -10.69 11.12 2.05
CA MET A 423 -10.50 10.09 3.08
C MET A 423 -10.14 10.65 4.46
N LEU A 424 -9.85 11.96 4.58
CA LEU A 424 -9.41 12.56 5.83
C LEU A 424 -10.55 12.72 6.85
N ASP A 425 -10.23 12.48 8.12
CA ASP A 425 -11.16 12.77 9.22
C ASP A 425 -11.45 14.28 9.28
N LYS A 426 -12.74 14.62 9.32
CA LYS A 426 -13.22 16.02 9.43
C LYS A 426 -12.67 16.75 10.66
N ALA A 427 -12.23 16.04 11.67
CA ALA A 427 -11.61 16.62 12.85
C ALA A 427 -10.28 17.33 12.55
N LEU A 428 -9.55 16.91 11.53
CA LEU A 428 -8.32 17.57 11.06
C LEU A 428 -8.61 18.94 10.46
N MET A 429 -9.76 19.10 9.78
CA MET A 429 -10.16 20.30 9.06
C MET A 429 -10.84 21.36 9.97
N ARG A 430 -10.90 21.14 11.29
CA ARG A 430 -11.48 22.11 12.21
C ARG A 430 -10.58 23.32 12.39
N PRO A 431 -11.15 24.55 12.51
CA PRO A 431 -10.36 25.75 12.80
C PRO A 431 -9.48 25.57 14.05
N GLY A 432 -8.24 26.05 13.96
CA GLY A 432 -7.22 25.88 15.00
C GLY A 432 -6.29 24.68 14.77
N ARG A 433 -6.50 23.89 13.69
CA ARG A 433 -5.68 22.74 13.29
C ARG A 433 -5.14 22.97 11.88
N PHE A 434 -5.73 22.33 10.87
CA PHE A 434 -5.42 22.66 9.48
C PHE A 434 -6.45 23.67 8.96
N ASP A 435 -6.15 24.93 9.15
CA ASP A 435 -7.06 26.04 8.86
C ASP A 435 -7.20 26.31 7.36
N ARG A 436 -6.21 25.89 6.56
CA ARG A 436 -6.15 26.11 5.13
C ARG A 436 -6.12 24.79 4.38
N HIS A 437 -6.83 24.75 3.26
CA HIS A 437 -6.82 23.62 2.34
C HIS A 437 -6.40 24.11 0.96
N ILE A 438 -5.15 23.83 0.60
CA ILE A 438 -4.50 24.28 -0.62
C ILE A 438 -4.51 23.12 -1.61
N VAL A 439 -5.18 23.32 -2.74
CA VAL A 439 -5.29 22.32 -3.79
C VAL A 439 -4.18 22.52 -4.81
N LEU A 440 -3.42 21.50 -5.08
CA LEU A 440 -2.38 21.45 -6.09
C LEU A 440 -2.85 20.54 -7.22
N ASP A 441 -3.59 21.10 -8.17
CA ASP A 441 -4.07 20.37 -9.32
C ASP A 441 -2.97 20.11 -10.36
N LYS A 442 -3.31 19.36 -11.40
CA LYS A 442 -2.42 19.21 -12.55
C LYS A 442 -2.24 20.53 -13.24
N PRO A 443 -1.01 20.86 -13.70
CA PRO A 443 -0.74 22.15 -14.32
C PRO A 443 -1.47 22.28 -15.68
N ASP A 444 -1.96 23.47 -15.94
CA ASP A 444 -2.47 23.89 -17.25
C ASP A 444 -1.35 24.04 -18.29
N LEU A 445 -1.66 24.46 -19.50
CA LEU A 445 -0.68 24.62 -20.58
C LEU A 445 0.48 25.54 -20.21
N GLU A 446 0.19 26.73 -19.64
CA GLU A 446 1.23 27.71 -19.29
C GLU A 446 2.04 27.23 -18.07
N GLY A 447 1.39 26.55 -17.13
CA GLY A 447 2.05 25.89 -16.00
C GLY A 447 2.99 24.78 -16.47
N ARG A 448 2.54 23.89 -17.37
CA ARG A 448 3.42 22.86 -17.96
C ARG A 448 4.62 23.47 -18.68
N LYS A 449 4.38 24.53 -19.46
CA LYS A 449 5.45 25.29 -20.16
C LYS A 449 6.47 25.86 -19.18
N ALA A 450 6.01 26.44 -18.06
CA ALA A 450 6.89 26.95 -17.02
C ALA A 450 7.69 25.84 -16.31
N ILE A 451 7.07 24.68 -16.05
CA ILE A 451 7.75 23.49 -15.50
C ILE A 451 8.79 22.95 -16.48
N TYR A 452 8.45 22.84 -17.78
CA TYR A 452 9.44 22.45 -18.81
C TYR A 452 10.65 23.35 -18.83
N LYS A 453 10.50 24.67 -18.75
CA LYS A 453 11.64 25.60 -18.69
C LYS A 453 12.62 25.29 -17.57
N ILE A 454 12.10 24.93 -16.39
CA ILE A 454 12.94 24.56 -15.23
C ILE A 454 13.69 23.25 -15.52
N HIS A 455 13.02 22.22 -16.01
CA HIS A 455 13.62 20.91 -16.25
C HIS A 455 14.47 20.82 -17.51
N LEU A 456 14.26 21.72 -18.49
CA LEU A 456 15.11 21.84 -19.68
C LEU A 456 16.42 22.59 -19.40
N SER A 457 16.42 23.50 -18.40
CA SER A 457 17.61 24.33 -18.10
C SER A 457 18.89 23.53 -17.82
N PRO A 458 18.90 22.39 -17.12
CA PRO A 458 20.10 21.60 -16.88
C PRO A 458 20.51 20.72 -18.08
N LEU A 459 19.69 20.60 -19.14
CA LEU A 459 19.93 19.71 -20.27
C LEU A 459 20.76 20.42 -21.35
N LYS A 460 21.61 19.66 -22.03
CA LYS A 460 22.37 20.14 -23.19
C LYS A 460 21.50 20.01 -24.45
N LEU A 461 20.79 21.08 -24.77
CA LEU A 461 19.91 21.16 -25.94
C LEU A 461 20.67 21.66 -27.18
N GLU A 462 20.15 21.30 -28.36
CA GLU A 462 20.65 21.81 -29.65
C GLU A 462 20.48 23.34 -29.77
N PHE A 463 19.32 23.83 -29.28
CA PHE A 463 18.98 25.25 -29.24
C PHE A 463 18.74 25.74 -27.83
N PRO A 464 18.94 27.00 -27.51
CA PRO A 464 18.65 27.54 -26.19
C PRO A 464 17.15 27.35 -25.85
N VAL A 465 16.84 27.19 -24.57
CA VAL A 465 15.45 27.02 -24.08
C VAL A 465 14.61 28.20 -24.54
N SER A 466 13.74 27.99 -25.52
CA SER A 466 12.81 29.01 -26.03
C SER A 466 11.39 28.77 -25.54
N ASP A 467 10.61 29.83 -25.46
CA ASP A 467 9.19 29.79 -25.13
C ASP A 467 8.38 28.91 -26.09
N VAL A 468 8.80 28.91 -27.35
CA VAL A 468 8.13 28.11 -28.40
C VAL A 468 8.43 26.63 -28.22
N PHE A 469 9.69 26.28 -27.91
CA PHE A 469 10.08 24.88 -27.68
C PHE A 469 9.41 24.29 -26.43
N ALA A 470 9.47 25.02 -25.32
CA ALA A 470 8.77 24.59 -24.07
C ALA A 470 7.24 24.53 -24.29
N GLY A 471 6.67 25.48 -25.03
CA GLY A 471 5.25 25.48 -25.38
C GLY A 471 4.85 24.29 -26.26
N LYS A 472 5.71 23.91 -27.24
CA LYS A 472 5.46 22.72 -28.06
C LYS A 472 5.44 21.43 -27.22
N LEU A 473 6.40 21.27 -26.32
CA LEU A 473 6.42 20.12 -25.40
C LEU A 473 5.21 20.10 -24.47
N ALA A 474 4.81 21.27 -23.95
CA ALA A 474 3.63 21.40 -23.10
C ALA A 474 2.33 21.05 -23.83
N ALA A 475 2.23 21.41 -25.13
CA ALA A 475 1.08 21.06 -25.96
C ALA A 475 1.03 19.56 -26.30
N LEU A 476 2.20 18.88 -26.42
CA LEU A 476 2.28 17.44 -26.65
C LEU A 476 1.99 16.59 -25.39
N THR A 477 1.97 17.19 -24.21
CA THR A 477 1.84 16.50 -22.93
C THR A 477 0.64 16.98 -22.09
N PRO A 478 -0.60 16.91 -22.64
CA PRO A 478 -1.78 17.28 -21.86
C PRO A 478 -1.95 16.35 -20.66
N GLY A 479 -2.33 16.92 -19.51
CA GLY A 479 -2.60 16.18 -18.30
C GLY A 479 -1.36 15.60 -17.57
N PHE A 480 -0.13 15.92 -18.00
CA PHE A 480 1.09 15.54 -17.26
C PHE A 480 1.20 16.33 -15.95
N SER A 481 1.64 15.64 -14.91
CA SER A 481 2.06 16.27 -13.66
C SER A 481 3.50 16.77 -13.76
N GLY A 482 3.95 17.56 -12.78
CA GLY A 482 5.34 18.01 -12.71
C GLY A 482 6.35 16.85 -12.66
N ALA A 483 6.01 15.75 -12.01
CA ALA A 483 6.84 14.54 -11.95
C ALA A 483 6.92 13.84 -13.31
N ASP A 484 5.81 13.78 -14.07
CA ASP A 484 5.79 13.20 -15.42
C ASP A 484 6.68 14.01 -16.38
N ILE A 485 6.62 15.35 -16.27
CA ILE A 485 7.47 16.26 -17.06
C ILE A 485 8.94 16.07 -16.72
N ALA A 486 9.28 16.00 -15.43
CA ALA A 486 10.65 15.74 -14.99
C ALA A 486 11.17 14.39 -15.51
N ASN A 487 10.33 13.35 -15.43
CA ASN A 487 10.65 12.03 -15.97
C ASN A 487 10.82 12.07 -17.49
N CYS A 488 9.92 12.75 -18.21
CA CYS A 488 10.02 12.92 -19.67
C CYS A 488 11.33 13.61 -20.08
N CYS A 489 11.73 14.66 -19.39
CA CYS A 489 13.00 15.35 -19.66
C CYS A 489 14.21 14.44 -19.42
N ASN A 490 14.20 13.68 -18.33
CA ASN A 490 15.25 12.72 -18.04
C ASN A 490 15.30 11.57 -19.06
N GLU A 491 14.16 11.02 -19.46
CA GLU A 491 14.06 9.97 -20.48
C GLU A 491 14.54 10.46 -21.84
N ALA A 492 14.24 11.71 -22.22
CA ALA A 492 14.74 12.30 -23.45
C ALA A 492 16.27 12.38 -23.47
N ALA A 493 16.88 12.76 -22.35
CA ALA A 493 18.33 12.78 -22.20
C ALA A 493 18.96 11.38 -22.29
N LEU A 494 18.29 10.36 -21.65
CA LEU A 494 18.73 8.97 -21.73
C LEU A 494 18.61 8.40 -23.15
N ILE A 495 17.55 8.76 -23.88
CA ILE A 495 17.37 8.35 -25.28
C ILE A 495 18.43 8.98 -26.15
N ALA A 496 18.74 10.29 -26.00
CA ALA A 496 19.79 10.97 -26.70
C ALA A 496 21.16 10.33 -26.45
N ALA A 497 21.49 10.04 -25.20
CA ALA A 497 22.72 9.34 -24.83
C ALA A 497 22.83 7.93 -25.43
N ARG A 498 21.71 7.19 -25.53
CA ARG A 498 21.69 5.86 -26.16
C ARG A 498 21.96 5.90 -27.67
N HIS A 499 21.62 7.02 -28.32
CA HIS A 499 21.88 7.24 -29.74
C HIS A 499 23.20 7.98 -30.01
N ASP A 500 24.07 8.11 -28.99
CA ASP A 500 25.34 8.82 -29.05
C ASP A 500 25.22 10.25 -29.63
N ALA A 501 24.07 10.92 -29.29
CA ALA A 501 23.82 12.28 -29.75
C ALA A 501 24.50 13.31 -28.82
N ASP A 502 25.12 14.36 -29.44
CA ASP A 502 25.77 15.43 -28.69
C ASP A 502 24.80 16.37 -27.97
N PHE A 503 23.57 16.43 -28.44
CA PHE A 503 22.50 17.30 -27.94
C PHE A 503 21.16 16.56 -27.86
N VAL A 504 20.29 17.03 -26.97
CA VAL A 504 18.92 16.53 -26.87
C VAL A 504 18.03 17.32 -27.85
N GLU A 505 17.50 16.63 -28.86
CA GLU A 505 16.65 17.19 -29.91
C GLU A 505 15.18 16.88 -29.64
N LEU A 506 14.27 17.54 -30.39
CA LEU A 506 12.80 17.32 -30.28
C LEU A 506 12.40 15.86 -30.44
N LYS A 507 13.02 15.14 -31.40
CA LYS A 507 12.75 13.71 -31.65
C LYS A 507 12.98 12.83 -30.42
N HIS A 508 13.94 13.18 -29.55
CA HIS A 508 14.24 12.47 -28.33
C HIS A 508 13.12 12.70 -27.27
N PHE A 509 12.59 13.93 -27.22
CA PHE A 509 11.43 14.23 -26.37
C PHE A 509 10.15 13.54 -26.87
N GLU A 510 9.89 13.54 -28.17
CA GLU A 510 8.73 12.83 -28.74
C GLU A 510 8.79 11.33 -28.38
N SER A 511 9.96 10.70 -28.55
CA SER A 511 10.16 9.29 -28.14
C SER A 511 10.04 9.10 -26.62
N ALA A 512 10.46 10.07 -25.81
CA ALA A 512 10.33 10.03 -24.35
C ALA A 512 8.87 10.16 -23.93
N ILE A 513 8.10 11.07 -24.55
CA ILE A 513 6.66 11.24 -24.30
C ILE A 513 5.93 9.94 -24.60
N GLU A 514 6.19 9.35 -25.77
CA GLU A 514 5.59 8.06 -26.14
C GLU A 514 5.92 6.96 -25.13
N ARG A 515 7.16 6.91 -24.67
CA ARG A 515 7.61 5.93 -23.68
C ARG A 515 6.92 6.12 -22.32
N VAL A 516 6.68 7.36 -21.91
CA VAL A 516 5.98 7.66 -20.64
C VAL A 516 4.50 7.35 -20.73
N ILE A 517 3.83 7.62 -21.88
CA ILE A 517 2.39 7.41 -22.07
C ILE A 517 2.06 5.93 -22.31
N VAL A 518 2.75 5.27 -23.22
CA VAL A 518 2.38 3.94 -23.76
C VAL A 518 3.38 2.85 -23.33
N GLY A 519 4.57 3.23 -22.90
CA GLY A 519 5.63 2.29 -22.52
C GLY A 519 6.67 2.04 -23.63
N LEU A 520 7.54 1.05 -23.40
CA LEU A 520 8.63 0.71 -24.31
C LEU A 520 8.12 0.04 -25.60
N GLU A 521 8.74 0.38 -26.74
CA GLU A 521 8.56 -0.33 -27.99
C GLU A 521 9.05 -1.77 -27.87
N GLN A 522 8.22 -2.72 -28.29
CA GLN A 522 8.55 -4.15 -28.34
C GLN A 522 8.83 -4.62 -29.78
N ARG A 523 9.94 -4.18 -30.36
CA ARG A 523 10.34 -4.58 -31.72
C ARG A 523 10.64 -6.06 -31.86
N SER A 524 10.88 -6.76 -30.76
CA SER A 524 11.07 -8.23 -30.75
C SER A 524 9.76 -9.02 -30.90
N ARG A 525 8.60 -8.39 -30.71
CA ARG A 525 7.31 -9.04 -30.86
C ARG A 525 6.89 -8.98 -32.32
N VAL A 526 7.16 -10.05 -33.03
CA VAL A 526 6.76 -10.19 -34.43
C VAL A 526 5.29 -10.59 -34.48
N LEU A 527 4.44 -9.69 -35.00
CA LEU A 527 3.04 -10.00 -35.30
C LEU A 527 2.97 -10.83 -36.60
N SER A 528 2.03 -11.75 -36.69
CA SER A 528 1.71 -12.39 -37.96
C SER A 528 1.21 -11.34 -38.97
N PRO A 529 1.37 -11.57 -40.28
CA PRO A 529 0.86 -10.63 -41.30
C PRO A 529 -0.64 -10.37 -41.18
N GLU A 530 -1.41 -11.39 -40.77
CA GLU A 530 -2.84 -11.27 -40.53
C GLU A 530 -3.17 -10.43 -39.33
N GLU A 531 -2.50 -10.67 -38.17
CA GLU A 531 -2.64 -9.83 -36.96
C GLU A 531 -2.22 -8.38 -37.24
N LYS A 532 -1.12 -8.17 -37.95
CA LYS A 532 -0.66 -6.82 -38.30
C LYS A 532 -1.70 -6.09 -39.15
N LYS A 533 -2.35 -6.81 -40.09
CA LYS A 533 -3.43 -6.25 -40.89
C LYS A 533 -4.64 -5.87 -40.02
N THR A 534 -5.07 -6.75 -39.14
CA THR A 534 -6.20 -6.49 -38.25
C THR A 534 -5.94 -5.28 -37.35
N VAL A 535 -4.75 -5.19 -36.75
CA VAL A 535 -4.33 -4.03 -35.94
C VAL A 535 -4.34 -2.74 -36.76
N ALA A 536 -3.85 -2.78 -38.01
CA ALA A 536 -3.81 -1.60 -38.87
C ALA A 536 -5.23 -1.06 -39.18
N TYR A 537 -6.18 -1.96 -39.48
CA TYR A 537 -7.58 -1.57 -39.70
C TYR A 537 -8.26 -1.12 -38.42
N HIS A 538 -7.94 -1.70 -37.28
CA HIS A 538 -8.43 -1.28 -35.97
C HIS A 538 -8.00 0.15 -35.66
N GLU A 539 -6.71 0.45 -35.74
CA GLU A 539 -6.18 1.80 -35.49
C GLU A 539 -6.62 2.83 -36.52
N ALA A 540 -6.76 2.40 -37.79
CA ALA A 540 -7.34 3.25 -38.83
C ALA A 540 -8.79 3.63 -38.52
N GLY A 541 -9.57 2.70 -37.97
CA GLY A 541 -10.96 2.97 -37.52
C GLY A 541 -11.02 4.05 -36.46
N HIS A 542 -10.17 3.99 -35.43
CA HIS A 542 -10.02 5.04 -34.42
C HIS A 542 -9.63 6.39 -35.04
N ALA A 543 -8.64 6.36 -35.92
CA ALA A 543 -8.13 7.57 -36.56
C ALA A 543 -9.18 8.26 -37.42
N ILE A 544 -9.92 7.52 -38.24
CA ILE A 544 -10.98 8.07 -39.10
C ILE A 544 -12.14 8.61 -38.30
N CYS A 545 -12.61 7.89 -37.26
CA CYS A 545 -13.64 8.39 -36.36
C CYS A 545 -13.19 9.70 -35.67
N GLY A 546 -11.96 9.75 -35.16
CA GLY A 546 -11.39 10.96 -34.59
C GLY A 546 -11.27 12.12 -35.59
N TRP A 547 -10.99 11.83 -36.87
CA TRP A 547 -10.80 12.84 -37.92
C TRP A 547 -12.10 13.52 -38.36
N TYR A 548 -13.19 12.73 -38.50
CA TYR A 548 -14.46 13.21 -39.04
C TYR A 548 -15.48 13.60 -37.98
N LEU A 549 -15.14 13.48 -36.68
CA LEU A 549 -16.02 13.93 -35.58
C LEU A 549 -15.63 15.31 -35.07
N LYS A 550 -16.60 16.23 -35.00
CA LYS A 550 -16.40 17.65 -34.66
C LYS A 550 -15.82 17.88 -33.27
N TYR A 551 -16.21 17.02 -32.30
CA TYR A 551 -15.79 17.14 -30.89
C TYR A 551 -14.79 16.07 -30.46
N ALA A 552 -14.22 15.34 -31.41
CA ALA A 552 -13.10 14.44 -31.13
C ALA A 552 -11.82 15.24 -30.94
N ASP A 553 -10.99 14.76 -30.04
CA ASP A 553 -9.70 15.38 -29.77
C ASP A 553 -8.77 15.30 -31.02
N PRO A 554 -7.89 16.30 -31.26
CA PRO A 554 -7.00 16.30 -32.41
C PRO A 554 -6.05 15.09 -32.39
N LEU A 555 -5.98 14.39 -33.50
CA LEU A 555 -5.04 13.28 -33.70
C LEU A 555 -3.66 13.83 -33.99
N SER A 556 -2.67 13.37 -33.22
CA SER A 556 -1.25 13.70 -33.41
C SER A 556 -0.54 12.61 -34.21
N LYS A 557 -0.73 11.34 -33.84
CA LYS A 557 0.03 10.21 -34.40
C LYS A 557 -0.76 8.91 -34.24
N VAL A 558 -0.62 8.00 -35.21
CA VAL A 558 -1.13 6.62 -35.15
C VAL A 558 0.03 5.67 -35.38
N SER A 559 0.09 4.59 -34.61
CA SER A 559 1.16 3.58 -34.73
C SER A 559 0.64 2.18 -34.51
N ILE A 560 1.14 1.24 -35.30
CA ILE A 560 0.89 -0.21 -35.16
C ILE A 560 2.09 -0.95 -34.59
N ILE A 561 3.07 -0.25 -34.06
CA ILE A 561 4.21 -0.85 -33.38
C ILE A 561 3.76 -1.26 -31.97
N PRO A 562 3.91 -2.56 -31.61
CA PRO A 562 3.51 -3.04 -30.29
C PRO A 562 4.27 -2.33 -29.15
N ARG A 563 3.56 -1.92 -28.09
CA ARG A 563 4.13 -1.24 -26.94
C ARG A 563 3.61 -1.81 -25.63
N GLY A 564 4.45 -1.80 -24.59
CA GLY A 564 4.07 -2.27 -23.27
C GLY A 564 3.59 -3.72 -23.24
N GLN A 565 2.74 -4.07 -22.27
CA GLN A 565 2.27 -5.46 -22.10
C GLN A 565 1.05 -5.82 -22.95
N ALA A 566 0.23 -4.86 -23.38
CA ALA A 566 -1.07 -5.13 -23.97
C ALA A 566 -1.38 -4.35 -25.26
N ALA A 567 -0.75 -3.21 -25.52
CA ALA A 567 -1.06 -2.39 -26.68
C ALA A 567 -0.35 -2.92 -27.94
N LEU A 568 -1.13 -3.38 -28.92
CA LEU A 568 -0.64 -3.83 -30.25
C LEU A 568 -0.48 -2.66 -31.21
N GLY A 569 -1.25 -1.59 -31.02
CA GLY A 569 -1.17 -0.31 -31.69
C GLY A 569 -1.65 0.79 -30.77
N TYR A 570 -1.54 2.05 -31.18
CA TYR A 570 -2.13 3.17 -30.45
C TYR A 570 -2.30 4.42 -31.33
N ALA A 571 -3.33 5.18 -31.03
CA ALA A 571 -3.56 6.48 -31.59
C ALA A 571 -3.39 7.55 -30.49
N GLN A 572 -2.52 8.54 -30.73
CA GLN A 572 -2.26 9.63 -29.81
C GLN A 572 -3.17 10.81 -30.14
N TYR A 573 -4.04 11.12 -29.21
CA TYR A 573 -4.90 12.30 -29.25
C TYR A 573 -4.41 13.35 -28.27
N LEU A 574 -4.65 14.62 -28.57
CA LEU A 574 -4.28 15.76 -27.74
C LEU A 574 -5.55 16.40 -27.17
N PRO A 575 -6.07 15.92 -26.04
CA PRO A 575 -7.26 16.49 -25.43
C PRO A 575 -6.99 17.96 -25.04
N ASP A 576 -8.03 18.78 -25.13
CA ASP A 576 -8.02 20.14 -24.63
C ASP A 576 -8.20 20.16 -23.11
N ASP A 577 -7.59 21.13 -22.43
CA ASP A 577 -7.72 21.32 -20.97
C ASP A 577 -9.09 21.95 -20.65
N GLN A 578 -10.19 21.22 -20.90
CA GLN A 578 -11.56 21.66 -20.67
C GLN A 578 -12.13 21.13 -19.36
N TYR A 579 -12.73 22.01 -18.57
CA TYR A 579 -13.40 21.63 -17.32
C TYR A 579 -14.85 21.15 -17.51
N LEU A 580 -15.51 21.53 -18.61
CA LEU A 580 -16.90 21.19 -18.89
C LEU A 580 -16.98 20.35 -20.15
N THR A 581 -17.62 19.19 -20.06
CA THR A 581 -17.84 18.29 -21.20
C THR A 581 -19.35 18.16 -21.48
N SER A 582 -19.75 18.41 -22.70
CA SER A 582 -21.16 18.26 -23.13
C SER A 582 -21.51 16.80 -23.39
N GLN A 583 -22.82 16.49 -23.39
CA GLN A 583 -23.30 15.15 -23.74
C GLN A 583 -22.82 14.70 -25.12
N GLU A 584 -22.77 15.60 -26.09
CA GLU A 584 -22.35 15.30 -27.46
C GLU A 584 -20.84 15.03 -27.54
N GLN A 585 -20.05 15.72 -26.73
CA GLN A 585 -18.61 15.42 -26.60
C GLN A 585 -18.37 14.01 -26.03
N PHE A 586 -19.13 13.60 -25.00
CA PHE A 586 -19.07 12.23 -24.50
C PHE A 586 -19.44 11.20 -25.58
N THR A 587 -20.51 11.48 -26.34
CA THR A 587 -20.94 10.61 -27.43
C THR A 587 -19.86 10.48 -28.51
N HIS A 588 -19.23 11.58 -28.92
CA HIS A 588 -18.16 11.55 -29.91
C HIS A 588 -16.92 10.81 -29.40
N ARG A 589 -16.57 10.94 -28.12
CA ARG A 589 -15.48 10.15 -27.52
C ARG A 589 -15.79 8.65 -27.48
N MET A 590 -17.06 8.28 -27.22
CA MET A 590 -17.49 6.87 -27.30
C MET A 590 -17.43 6.36 -28.73
N ILE A 591 -17.90 7.12 -29.72
CA ILE A 591 -17.82 6.76 -31.13
C ILE A 591 -16.37 6.55 -31.57
N MET A 592 -15.47 7.44 -31.17
CA MET A 592 -14.04 7.34 -31.44
C MET A 592 -13.45 6.05 -30.84
N ALA A 593 -13.81 5.72 -29.58
CA ALA A 593 -13.36 4.50 -28.93
C ALA A 593 -13.95 3.23 -29.55
N LEU A 594 -15.14 3.27 -30.15
CA LEU A 594 -15.76 2.16 -30.86
C LEU A 594 -15.19 1.98 -32.29
N GLY A 595 -14.45 2.97 -32.81
CA GLY A 595 -13.97 3.02 -34.18
C GLY A 595 -13.16 1.78 -34.57
N GLY A 596 -12.24 1.31 -33.70
CA GLY A 596 -11.46 0.11 -33.95
C GLY A 596 -12.32 -1.14 -34.11
N ARG A 597 -13.25 -1.37 -33.17
CA ARG A 597 -14.18 -2.50 -33.19
C ARG A 597 -15.05 -2.51 -34.45
N VAL A 598 -15.64 -1.37 -34.77
CA VAL A 598 -16.51 -1.22 -35.96
C VAL A 598 -15.72 -1.40 -37.25
N SER A 599 -14.47 -0.93 -37.29
CA SER A 599 -13.60 -1.16 -38.44
C SER A 599 -13.29 -2.65 -38.64
N GLU A 600 -13.08 -3.42 -37.56
CA GLU A 600 -12.97 -4.88 -37.66
C GLU A 600 -14.25 -5.50 -38.22
N GLU A 601 -15.43 -5.12 -37.73
CA GLU A 601 -16.74 -5.66 -38.17
C GLU A 601 -17.05 -5.38 -39.64
N LEU A 602 -16.51 -4.31 -40.23
CA LEU A 602 -16.78 -3.95 -41.62
C LEU A 602 -15.79 -4.57 -42.60
N ASN A 603 -14.58 -4.90 -42.17
CA ASN A 603 -13.49 -5.31 -43.04
C ASN A 603 -13.05 -6.79 -42.88
N PHE A 604 -13.50 -7.47 -41.81
CA PHE A 604 -13.16 -8.85 -41.49
C PHE A 604 -14.42 -9.66 -41.17
N ASP A 605 -14.36 -10.98 -41.41
CA ASP A 605 -15.46 -11.91 -41.11
C ASP A 605 -15.56 -12.15 -39.58
N ASP A 606 -14.44 -12.05 -38.84
CA ASP A 606 -14.34 -12.27 -37.41
C ASP A 606 -13.84 -11.03 -36.69
N ILE A 607 -14.26 -10.94 -35.44
CA ILE A 607 -13.88 -9.83 -34.50
C ILE A 607 -12.89 -10.33 -33.49
N THR A 608 -11.95 -9.45 -33.10
CA THR A 608 -10.88 -9.81 -32.19
C THR A 608 -11.09 -9.34 -30.75
N THR A 609 -10.24 -9.82 -29.85
CA THR A 609 -10.21 -9.38 -28.45
C THR A 609 -9.51 -8.01 -28.29
N GLY A 610 -8.96 -7.43 -29.36
CA GLY A 610 -8.22 -6.16 -29.32
C GLY A 610 -9.04 -4.99 -28.76
N ALA A 611 -10.34 -4.98 -29.05
CA ALA A 611 -11.26 -3.94 -28.59
C ALA A 611 -11.65 -4.02 -27.08
N ALA A 612 -11.12 -4.96 -26.29
CA ALA A 612 -11.57 -5.18 -24.90
C ALA A 612 -11.41 -3.92 -24.00
N ASP A 613 -10.29 -3.23 -24.10
CA ASP A 613 -10.02 -2.01 -23.32
C ASP A 613 -10.89 -0.84 -23.78
N ASP A 614 -11.12 -0.71 -25.07
CA ASP A 614 -11.98 0.33 -25.65
C ASP A 614 -13.44 0.14 -25.25
N LEU A 615 -13.95 -1.09 -25.27
CA LEU A 615 -15.29 -1.40 -24.76
C LEU A 615 -15.42 -1.10 -23.25
N GLN A 616 -14.39 -1.34 -22.45
CA GLN A 616 -14.39 -0.93 -21.04
C GLN A 616 -14.42 0.60 -20.87
N LYS A 617 -13.68 1.35 -21.70
CA LYS A 617 -13.71 2.82 -21.71
C LYS A 617 -15.11 3.32 -22.07
N VAL A 618 -15.72 2.78 -23.11
CA VAL A 618 -17.07 3.13 -23.56
C VAL A 618 -18.09 2.86 -22.45
N THR A 619 -18.04 1.67 -21.84
CA THR A 619 -18.95 1.30 -20.74
C THR A 619 -18.79 2.22 -19.55
N ARG A 620 -17.56 2.58 -19.16
CA ARG A 620 -17.30 3.54 -18.07
C ARG A 620 -17.86 4.94 -18.39
N MET A 621 -17.67 5.41 -19.63
CA MET A 621 -18.22 6.71 -20.07
C MET A 621 -19.73 6.72 -20.07
N ALA A 622 -20.40 5.69 -20.62
CA ALA A 622 -21.84 5.57 -20.65
C ALA A 622 -22.43 5.49 -19.22
N ASN A 623 -21.84 4.66 -18.34
CA ASN A 623 -22.24 4.59 -16.94
C ASN A 623 -22.09 5.96 -16.24
N ALA A 624 -20.99 6.66 -16.45
CA ALA A 624 -20.77 7.99 -15.85
C ALA A 624 -21.82 8.99 -16.35
N MET A 625 -22.12 9.01 -17.65
CA MET A 625 -23.16 9.86 -18.23
C MET A 625 -24.54 9.64 -17.58
N ILE A 626 -24.91 8.38 -17.37
CA ILE A 626 -26.24 8.01 -16.89
C ILE A 626 -26.34 8.13 -15.38
N SER A 627 -25.39 7.54 -14.63
CA SER A 627 -25.49 7.42 -13.17
C SER A 627 -24.93 8.60 -12.39
N LYS A 628 -23.86 9.27 -12.92
CA LYS A 628 -23.18 10.37 -12.21
C LYS A 628 -23.57 11.75 -12.69
N LEU A 629 -23.76 11.91 -13.99
CA LEU A 629 -23.95 13.21 -14.61
C LEU A 629 -25.43 13.54 -14.92
N GLY A 630 -26.36 12.58 -14.72
CA GLY A 630 -27.78 12.78 -14.92
C GLY A 630 -28.17 13.21 -16.35
N MET A 631 -27.42 12.69 -17.37
CA MET A 631 -27.62 13.06 -18.78
C MET A 631 -28.66 12.19 -19.50
N SER A 632 -29.49 11.41 -18.77
CA SER A 632 -30.57 10.63 -19.33
C SER A 632 -31.89 11.36 -19.18
N LYS A 633 -32.68 11.42 -20.28
CA LYS A 633 -34.05 11.98 -20.25
C LYS A 633 -35.02 11.08 -19.47
N LYS A 634 -34.81 9.79 -19.42
CA LYS A 634 -35.69 8.83 -18.73
C LYS A 634 -35.47 8.79 -17.23
N LEU A 635 -34.22 8.83 -16.81
CA LEU A 635 -33.83 8.81 -15.39
C LEU A 635 -33.87 10.18 -14.74
N GLY A 636 -33.88 11.26 -15.56
CA GLY A 636 -33.89 12.64 -15.09
C GLY A 636 -32.54 13.09 -14.52
N THR A 637 -32.56 14.17 -13.74
CA THR A 637 -31.39 14.83 -13.16
C THR A 637 -31.07 14.28 -11.76
N ILE A 638 -30.96 12.95 -11.63
CA ILE A 638 -30.68 12.25 -10.36
C ILE A 638 -29.31 11.57 -10.46
N VAL A 639 -28.58 11.60 -9.36
CA VAL A 639 -27.29 10.90 -9.23
C VAL A 639 -27.52 9.57 -8.53
N PHE A 640 -27.17 8.48 -9.19
CA PHE A 640 -27.31 7.11 -8.71
C PHE A 640 -25.94 6.50 -8.31
N GLU A 641 -25.06 7.28 -7.74
CA GLU A 641 -23.76 6.79 -7.33
C GLU A 641 -23.86 5.99 -6.04
N PRO A 642 -23.44 4.71 -6.00
CA PRO A 642 -23.29 4.02 -4.74
C PRO A 642 -22.21 4.75 -3.93
N LYS A 643 -22.55 5.22 -2.74
CA LYS A 643 -21.52 5.71 -1.82
C LYS A 643 -20.54 4.59 -1.60
N ASP A 644 -19.27 4.82 -1.92
CA ASP A 644 -18.15 3.89 -1.76
C ASP A 644 -18.01 3.44 -0.30
N THR A 645 -18.84 2.53 0.11
CA THR A 645 -18.64 1.77 1.34
C THR A 645 -18.50 0.32 0.93
N ASN A 646 -17.30 -0.21 1.08
CA ASN A 646 -16.87 -1.57 0.76
C ASN A 646 -17.74 -2.71 1.37
N MET A 647 -18.92 -2.41 1.91
CA MET A 647 -19.83 -3.34 2.56
C MET A 647 -21.32 -3.07 2.33
N GLN A 648 -21.70 -2.31 1.31
CA GLN A 648 -23.14 -2.25 0.99
C GLN A 648 -23.53 -3.48 0.17
N VAL A 649 -24.03 -4.50 0.87
CA VAL A 649 -24.67 -5.68 0.29
C VAL A 649 -26.01 -5.27 -0.40
N HIS A 650 -26.54 -4.10 -0.08
CA HIS A 650 -27.78 -3.60 -0.64
C HIS A 650 -27.54 -2.38 -1.54
N LYS A 651 -28.08 -2.45 -2.74
CA LYS A 651 -28.13 -1.32 -3.69
C LYS A 651 -28.94 -0.17 -3.05
N PRO A 652 -28.53 1.10 -3.24
CA PRO A 652 -29.23 2.24 -2.61
C PRO A 652 -30.56 2.60 -3.27
N TYR A 653 -30.97 1.89 -4.33
CA TYR A 653 -32.19 2.10 -5.11
C TYR A 653 -32.83 0.76 -5.51
N SER A 654 -34.09 0.82 -6.01
CA SER A 654 -34.86 -0.38 -6.38
C SER A 654 -34.26 -1.13 -7.56
N GLU A 655 -34.56 -2.43 -7.68
CA GLU A 655 -34.16 -3.24 -8.84
C GLU A 655 -34.70 -2.68 -10.15
N GLU A 656 -35.93 -2.17 -10.16
CA GLU A 656 -36.54 -1.50 -11.34
C GLU A 656 -35.70 -0.30 -11.80
N THR A 657 -35.18 0.49 -10.86
CA THR A 657 -34.28 1.62 -11.21
C THR A 657 -32.97 1.11 -11.78
N TRP A 658 -32.45 -0.02 -11.27
CA TRP A 658 -31.23 -0.63 -11.79
C TRP A 658 -31.42 -1.12 -13.23
N GLU A 659 -32.51 -1.85 -13.50
CA GLU A 659 -32.86 -2.31 -14.86
C GLU A 659 -32.99 -1.13 -15.82
N LEU A 660 -33.59 -0.02 -15.37
CA LEU A 660 -33.69 1.18 -16.18
C LEU A 660 -32.34 1.85 -16.46
N ILE A 661 -31.42 1.85 -15.48
CA ILE A 661 -30.04 2.35 -15.68
C ILE A 661 -29.33 1.48 -16.72
N ASP A 662 -29.39 0.16 -16.57
CA ASP A 662 -28.77 -0.78 -17.53
C ASP A 662 -29.35 -0.60 -18.95
N ALA A 663 -30.66 -0.52 -19.07
CA ALA A 663 -31.34 -0.29 -20.37
C ALA A 663 -30.91 1.02 -21.01
N GLU A 664 -30.76 2.11 -20.24
CA GLU A 664 -30.28 3.39 -20.77
C GLU A 664 -28.79 3.38 -21.12
N VAL A 665 -27.96 2.70 -20.37
CA VAL A 665 -26.54 2.51 -20.70
C VAL A 665 -26.42 1.73 -22.02
N HIS A 666 -27.13 0.62 -22.16
CA HIS A 666 -27.19 -0.12 -23.43
C HIS A 666 -27.64 0.76 -24.59
N ARG A 667 -28.74 1.50 -24.41
CA ARG A 667 -29.28 2.38 -25.46
C ARG A 667 -28.24 3.41 -25.92
N VAL A 668 -27.51 4.03 -25.00
CA VAL A 668 -26.50 5.04 -25.32
C VAL A 668 -25.32 4.43 -26.06
N ILE A 669 -24.88 3.24 -25.67
CA ILE A 669 -23.80 2.51 -26.35
C ILE A 669 -24.25 2.08 -27.75
N ASP A 670 -25.47 1.56 -27.91
CA ASP A 670 -26.03 1.15 -29.20
C ASP A 670 -26.20 2.32 -30.16
N ASP A 671 -26.64 3.50 -29.66
CA ASP A 671 -26.72 4.73 -30.46
C ASP A 671 -25.32 5.16 -30.94
N ALA A 672 -24.33 5.12 -30.04
CA ALA A 672 -22.94 5.44 -30.38
C ALA A 672 -22.37 4.45 -31.40
N HIS A 673 -22.62 3.15 -31.21
CA HIS A 673 -22.19 2.10 -32.16
C HIS A 673 -22.82 2.26 -33.53
N THR A 674 -24.13 2.52 -33.59
CA THR A 674 -24.86 2.76 -34.85
C THR A 674 -24.32 3.99 -35.60
N ARG A 675 -24.06 5.07 -34.89
CA ARG A 675 -23.45 6.28 -35.47
C ARG A 675 -22.03 6.03 -35.96
N CYS A 676 -21.23 5.27 -35.18
CA CYS A 676 -19.91 4.84 -35.58
C CYS A 676 -19.95 4.01 -36.88
N LYS A 677 -20.84 3.04 -36.94
CA LYS A 677 -21.00 2.15 -38.10
C LYS A 677 -21.40 2.92 -39.36
N ASN A 678 -22.33 3.86 -39.24
CA ASN A 678 -22.75 4.70 -40.36
C ASN A 678 -21.57 5.56 -40.87
N LEU A 679 -20.82 6.19 -39.97
CA LEU A 679 -19.65 7.01 -40.30
C LEU A 679 -18.55 6.15 -40.99
N SER A 680 -18.22 5.02 -40.40
CA SER A 680 -17.18 4.12 -40.93
C SER A 680 -17.57 3.52 -42.29
N THR A 681 -18.87 3.22 -42.49
CA THR A 681 -19.38 2.74 -43.77
C THR A 681 -19.30 3.84 -44.86
N GLU A 682 -19.63 5.07 -44.51
CA GLU A 682 -19.51 6.24 -45.41
C GLU A 682 -18.06 6.48 -45.82
N LYS A 683 -17.10 6.26 -44.87
CA LYS A 683 -15.69 6.57 -45.02
C LYS A 683 -14.82 5.31 -45.19
N ILE A 684 -15.37 4.20 -45.68
CA ILE A 684 -14.67 2.91 -45.76
C ILE A 684 -13.40 2.98 -46.61
N LYS A 685 -13.44 3.73 -47.70
CA LYS A 685 -12.28 3.92 -48.58
C LYS A 685 -11.14 4.66 -47.92
N GLU A 686 -11.48 5.63 -47.08
CA GLU A 686 -10.50 6.37 -46.29
C GLU A 686 -9.91 5.49 -45.20
N VAL A 687 -10.70 4.60 -44.58
CA VAL A 687 -10.21 3.59 -43.62
C VAL A 687 -9.22 2.65 -44.29
N GLU A 688 -9.57 2.09 -45.46
CA GLU A 688 -8.70 1.21 -46.23
C GLU A 688 -7.38 1.88 -46.58
N LYS A 689 -7.41 3.12 -47.08
CA LYS A 689 -6.23 3.89 -47.46
C LYS A 689 -5.31 4.15 -46.27
N VAL A 690 -5.85 4.55 -45.11
CA VAL A 690 -5.06 4.77 -43.88
C VAL A 690 -4.47 3.47 -43.36
N ALA A 691 -5.23 2.37 -43.40
CA ALA A 691 -4.76 1.03 -42.99
C ALA A 691 -3.61 0.54 -43.87
N GLU A 692 -3.69 0.70 -45.20
CA GLU A 692 -2.61 0.35 -46.12
C GLU A 692 -1.34 1.18 -45.92
N GLU A 693 -1.49 2.49 -45.68
CA GLU A 693 -0.34 3.34 -45.32
C GLU A 693 0.25 2.95 -43.96
N LEU A 694 -0.55 2.58 -42.96
CA LEU A 694 -0.07 2.06 -41.69
C LEU A 694 0.71 0.76 -41.84
N LEU A 695 0.25 -0.16 -42.71
CA LEU A 695 0.97 -1.40 -43.00
C LEU A 695 2.34 -1.16 -43.61
N THR A 696 2.47 -0.07 -44.40
CA THR A 696 3.71 0.28 -45.10
C THR A 696 4.69 1.05 -44.22
N LYS A 697 4.19 2.10 -43.51
CA LYS A 697 5.01 3.04 -42.73
C LYS A 697 5.09 2.69 -41.25
N GLU A 698 4.19 1.84 -40.73
CA GLU A 698 4.02 1.46 -39.32
C GLU A 698 3.62 2.62 -38.40
N VAL A 699 3.87 3.85 -38.80
CA VAL A 699 3.56 5.07 -38.05
C VAL A 699 3.09 6.15 -39.02
N LEU A 700 1.94 6.76 -38.74
CA LEU A 700 1.43 7.90 -39.49
C LEU A 700 1.35 9.13 -38.58
N THR A 701 1.91 10.23 -39.08
CA THR A 701 1.78 11.55 -38.46
C THR A 701 0.53 12.25 -38.94
N ARG A 702 0.14 13.34 -38.26
CA ARG A 702 -0.97 14.21 -38.74
C ARG A 702 -0.73 14.71 -40.17
N GLU A 703 0.53 15.04 -40.54
CA GLU A 703 0.88 15.52 -41.88
C GLU A 703 0.64 14.41 -42.93
N ASP A 704 0.93 13.16 -42.61
CA ASP A 704 0.62 12.02 -43.45
C ASP A 704 -0.91 11.84 -43.61
N MET A 705 -1.67 12.00 -42.54
CA MET A 705 -3.14 11.95 -42.60
C MET A 705 -3.71 13.03 -43.49
N ILE A 706 -3.24 14.28 -43.37
CA ILE A 706 -3.67 15.39 -44.24
C ILE A 706 -3.36 15.09 -45.72
N ARG A 707 -2.21 14.47 -46.01
CA ARG A 707 -1.81 14.10 -47.36
C ARG A 707 -2.68 12.97 -47.93
N SER A 708 -3.06 12.02 -47.06
CA SER A 708 -3.79 10.83 -47.45
C SER A 708 -5.29 11.07 -47.65
N ILE A 709 -5.94 11.75 -46.72
CA ILE A 709 -7.39 11.90 -46.67
C ILE A 709 -7.88 13.34 -46.66
N GLY A 710 -6.94 14.32 -46.77
CA GLY A 710 -7.25 15.73 -46.77
C GLY A 710 -7.31 16.35 -45.38
N PRO A 711 -7.44 17.70 -45.31
CA PRO A 711 -7.53 18.42 -44.05
C PRO A 711 -8.78 18.04 -43.28
N ARG A 712 -8.73 18.13 -41.94
CA ARG A 712 -9.88 17.90 -41.08
C ARG A 712 -11.04 18.89 -41.44
N PRO A 713 -12.28 18.41 -41.56
CA PRO A 713 -13.39 19.24 -42.05
C PRO A 713 -13.92 20.27 -41.02
N PHE A 714 -13.29 20.36 -39.84
CA PHE A 714 -13.70 21.26 -38.76
C PHE A 714 -12.49 22.10 -38.31
N GLU A 715 -12.73 23.32 -37.85
CA GLU A 715 -11.72 24.12 -37.18
C GLU A 715 -11.30 23.43 -35.85
N GLU A 716 -10.02 23.38 -35.64
CA GLU A 716 -9.47 22.90 -34.36
C GLU A 716 -9.86 23.89 -33.25
N LYS A 717 -10.40 23.36 -32.17
CA LYS A 717 -10.77 24.18 -31.00
C LYS A 717 -9.63 24.32 -30.01
N ASN A 718 -8.68 23.38 -30.04
CA ASN A 718 -7.55 23.37 -29.13
C ASN A 718 -6.58 24.53 -29.45
N GLU A 719 -6.60 25.58 -28.63
CA GLU A 719 -5.75 26.77 -28.81
C GLU A 719 -4.26 26.44 -28.68
N ALA A 720 -3.92 25.51 -27.78
CA ALA A 720 -2.55 25.05 -27.62
C ALA A 720 -2.03 24.38 -28.90
N PHE A 721 -2.89 23.57 -29.52
CA PHE A 721 -2.60 22.92 -30.78
C PHE A 721 -2.37 23.95 -31.89
N LYS A 722 -3.30 24.90 -32.07
CA LYS A 722 -3.16 25.99 -33.06
C LYS A 722 -1.87 26.77 -32.88
N LYS A 723 -1.57 27.16 -31.63
CA LYS A 723 -0.43 28.04 -31.33
C LYS A 723 0.93 27.37 -31.51
N TYR A 724 1.07 26.09 -31.21
CA TYR A 724 2.38 25.43 -31.12
C TYR A 724 2.60 24.25 -32.07
N LEU A 725 1.54 23.65 -32.59
CA LEU A 725 1.61 22.41 -33.36
C LEU A 725 1.08 22.55 -34.79
N ASP A 726 0.32 23.62 -35.11
CA ASP A 726 -0.22 23.84 -36.44
C ASP A 726 0.89 24.26 -37.40
N PRO A 727 1.08 23.56 -38.55
CA PRO A 727 2.08 23.88 -39.54
C PRO A 727 1.95 25.31 -40.13
N ASP A 728 0.72 25.84 -40.19
CA ASP A 728 0.48 27.17 -40.76
C ASP A 728 0.95 28.31 -39.85
N THR A 729 1.19 28.06 -38.57
CA THR A 729 1.75 29.06 -37.63
C THR A 729 3.29 29.13 -37.68
N LYS A 730 3.96 28.26 -38.45
CA LYS A 730 5.43 28.27 -38.61
C LYS A 730 5.95 29.44 -39.47
N GLN A 731 5.06 30.30 -39.99
CA GLN A 731 5.45 31.44 -40.86
C GLN A 731 5.37 32.81 -40.17
N GLN A 732 5.08 32.91 -38.90
CA GLN A 732 5.19 34.09 -38.06
C GLN A 732 6.18 33.87 -36.92
#